data_715ef52e0fa6980834eccb51fd249716
#
_entry.id   715ef52e0fa6980834eccb51fd249716
#
_cell.length_a   1.000
_cell.length_b   1.000
_cell.length_c   1.000
_cell.angle_alpha   90.00
_cell.angle_beta   90.00
_cell.angle_gamma   90.00
#
_symmetry.space_group_name_H-M   'P 1'
#
loop_
_entity.id
_entity.type
_entity.pdbx_description
1 polymer ?
#
loop_
_entity_poly.entity_id
_entity_poly.type
_entity_poly.pdbx_seq_one_letter_code
_entity_poly.pdbx_strand_id
1 'polypeptide(L)'
;MRALLIQSPFVQLNTPYPAPYYLQAFFKSQSIPVEVRDHSIGLFERIFSVPALTRIFADAAEVLGSPQGRESRGGAGSQPAYRPEFRKAAFRREAERFLSQAPWWIRSIEPILEILRGKSVEYGHFLTLANGTFPSGPRTDALLAQTLGESGEAPGRYSGTLNDRRIASALLADLADFITAVLDPTFSLIKYADSLAASVRSFSTVEGALDGYILRTFYGPLCQEEWKALDPGPGTPNGNGEPTILAFTLPFPGTLVGALFAARSARAYGNEALVTIAGGGYVNTELRSIRAKRLFDYFDFLCFDRGYGALSDILRVLRRVDPSRRSRGRAYFFPPQDRPLYKTLYRSPLTGELVGNCDGFPEREGTTENHRESGTPAPETALETAQGFDELERRLSTTLFPDYSAVDFSRYILAVDDENPMHRLWTEGRWLKAYLAHGCYWHACAFCDVQLDYIRGFSPVNVEALFNHLANQAKRTGIRGLHLVDEAAPVASLVRLAELNRAAALPLVFWGNIRFERDFSPDTAALLAAGGLIAVSAGIEVATPGGFKRLGKGIGLEQVVRACAAFKEAGILTHAYLIFGYYDQDDQEIIDSAETLRQLFEAGLLDSGFWHKFVLTRHSRIYAEWKRGRHPRLRVEDEAPEDQNPDYFADNDLRFSGESSFDRFSGPLDTLLSRWMAGDTSTPVGSAFPFSVPPPKIPPDTVLQLLDRYARDREEERDRGIGLWVPKIRAEAPEKGDPTEGSPTDKLVFLGSQPMVDGGSTRGKTQGGDTYLRWWWRLEECRIKLSTPQQAQDLRELLIAASGLNGVARGEFQRAWTQILSGSDGPAGDLAPRGTTPAKGHTLDAQLRRKGLVILRRMEE
;
A
#
# COMPACT_ATOMS: atom_id res chain seq x y z
N MET A 1 19.99 -24.21 13.11
CA MET A 1 18.96 -23.16 13.29
C MET A 1 18.17 -23.04 11.99
N ARG A 2 16.84 -22.95 12.06
CA ARG A 2 15.93 -22.68 10.93
C ARG A 2 14.90 -21.63 11.32
N ALA A 3 14.24 -21.02 10.35
CA ALA A 3 13.18 -20.03 10.59
C ALA A 3 11.91 -20.38 9.81
N LEU A 4 10.75 -20.15 10.43
CA LEU A 4 9.44 -20.17 9.82
C LEU A 4 8.80 -18.80 10.02
N LEU A 5 8.50 -18.13 8.91
CA LEU A 5 7.88 -16.80 8.89
C LEU A 5 6.38 -16.99 8.71
N ILE A 6 5.62 -16.52 9.67
CA ILE A 6 4.17 -16.72 9.70
C ILE A 6 3.46 -15.40 9.43
N GLN A 7 2.71 -15.35 8.34
CA GLN A 7 1.72 -14.34 8.12
C GLN A 7 0.44 -14.75 8.84
N SER A 8 0.15 -14.07 9.94
CA SER A 8 -1.05 -14.38 10.74
C SER A 8 -2.35 -13.97 10.06
N PRO A 9 -3.47 -14.70 10.28
CA PRO A 9 -4.77 -14.32 9.75
C PRO A 9 -5.38 -13.14 10.52
N PHE A 10 -6.18 -12.25 9.89
CA PHE A 10 -6.32 -12.16 8.46
C PHE A 10 -5.67 -10.90 7.92
N VAL A 11 -5.05 -11.04 6.76
CA VAL A 11 -4.62 -9.91 5.93
C VAL A 11 -5.36 -9.99 4.59
N GLN A 12 -5.07 -9.07 3.70
CA GLN A 12 -5.56 -9.03 2.33
C GLN A 12 -5.41 -10.38 1.61
N LEU A 13 -6.48 -10.86 0.98
CA LEU A 13 -6.55 -12.21 0.39
C LEU A 13 -6.26 -12.25 -1.11
N ASN A 14 -5.98 -11.12 -1.77
CA ASN A 14 -5.68 -11.09 -3.20
C ASN A 14 -4.18 -11.17 -3.53
N THR A 15 -3.33 -10.96 -2.55
CA THR A 15 -1.88 -10.91 -2.76
C THR A 15 -1.13 -11.11 -1.44
N PRO A 16 0.06 -11.72 -1.45
CA PRO A 16 0.84 -11.95 -0.24
C PRO A 16 1.27 -10.64 0.42
N TYR A 17 1.33 -10.62 1.76
CA TYR A 17 1.85 -9.50 2.51
C TYR A 17 3.39 -9.44 2.38
N PRO A 18 4.02 -8.27 2.13
CA PRO A 18 5.42 -8.21 1.70
C PRO A 18 6.44 -8.53 2.81
N ALA A 19 6.17 -8.20 4.08
CA ALA A 19 7.17 -8.27 5.14
C ALA A 19 7.78 -9.68 5.33
N PRO A 20 7.03 -10.79 5.32
CA PRO A 20 7.63 -12.12 5.41
C PRO A 20 8.63 -12.41 4.28
N TYR A 21 8.41 -11.89 3.09
CA TYR A 21 9.29 -12.13 1.93
C TYR A 21 10.56 -11.27 1.97
N TYR A 22 10.50 -10.07 2.56
CA TYR A 22 11.69 -9.30 2.91
C TYR A 22 12.51 -9.99 4.01
N LEU A 23 11.83 -10.49 5.06
CA LEU A 23 12.49 -11.26 6.12
C LEU A 23 13.05 -12.59 5.60
N GLN A 24 12.40 -13.23 4.63
CA GLN A 24 12.95 -14.41 3.98
C GLN A 24 14.30 -14.11 3.31
N ALA A 25 14.40 -12.97 2.59
CA ALA A 25 15.65 -12.54 2.00
C ALA A 25 16.71 -12.26 3.09
N PHE A 26 16.32 -11.68 4.23
CA PHE A 26 17.20 -11.47 5.36
C PHE A 26 17.74 -12.80 5.93
N PHE A 27 16.88 -13.74 6.26
CA PHE A 27 17.32 -15.03 6.81
C PHE A 27 18.20 -15.83 5.83
N LYS A 28 17.87 -15.79 4.53
CA LYS A 28 18.72 -16.35 3.47
C LYS A 28 20.11 -15.71 3.45
N SER A 29 20.19 -14.37 3.62
CA SER A 29 21.47 -13.65 3.68
C SER A 29 22.31 -14.04 4.91
N GLN A 30 21.68 -14.55 5.96
CA GLN A 30 22.30 -15.06 7.19
C GLN A 30 22.61 -16.56 7.11
N SER A 31 22.42 -17.20 5.94
CA SER A 31 22.57 -18.64 5.72
C SER A 31 21.69 -19.50 6.63
N ILE A 32 20.50 -19.01 6.96
CA ILE A 32 19.51 -19.71 7.78
C ILE A 32 18.42 -20.24 6.86
N PRO A 33 18.16 -21.56 6.83
CA PRO A 33 17.01 -22.14 6.14
C PRO A 33 15.72 -21.47 6.60
N VAL A 34 14.91 -21.00 5.65
CA VAL A 34 13.71 -20.22 5.97
C VAL A 34 12.55 -20.55 5.03
N GLU A 35 11.36 -20.68 5.61
CA GLU A 35 10.13 -20.87 4.89
C GLU A 35 9.10 -19.81 5.30
N VAL A 36 8.21 -19.45 4.36
CA VAL A 36 7.09 -18.55 4.62
C VAL A 36 5.79 -19.37 4.63
N ARG A 37 4.95 -19.12 5.63
CA ARG A 37 3.60 -19.69 5.72
C ARG A 37 2.58 -18.56 5.80
N ASP A 38 1.74 -18.50 4.79
CA ASP A 38 0.59 -17.58 4.78
C ASP A 38 -0.62 -18.30 5.40
N HIS A 39 -0.79 -18.09 6.70
CA HIS A 39 -1.92 -18.65 7.44
C HIS A 39 -3.24 -17.94 7.11
N SER A 40 -3.22 -16.74 6.53
CA SER A 40 -4.43 -16.08 6.05
C SER A 40 -5.10 -16.87 4.94
N ILE A 41 -4.34 -17.23 3.91
CA ILE A 41 -4.83 -18.07 2.81
C ILE A 41 -5.12 -19.49 3.30
N GLY A 42 -4.25 -20.05 4.13
CA GLY A 42 -4.44 -21.41 4.67
C GLY A 42 -5.73 -21.55 5.49
N LEU A 43 -6.04 -20.58 6.34
CA LEU A 43 -7.27 -20.58 7.13
C LEU A 43 -8.49 -20.26 6.26
N PHE A 44 -8.38 -19.32 5.31
CA PHE A 44 -9.43 -19.01 4.37
C PHE A 44 -9.89 -20.24 3.60
N GLU A 45 -8.99 -21.01 3.01
CA GLU A 45 -9.31 -22.24 2.28
C GLU A 45 -9.94 -23.31 3.16
N ARG A 46 -9.57 -23.36 4.44
CA ARG A 46 -10.19 -24.31 5.39
C ARG A 46 -11.60 -23.92 5.73
N ILE A 47 -11.88 -22.63 5.98
CA ILE A 47 -13.24 -22.16 6.34
C ILE A 47 -14.19 -22.30 5.16
N PHE A 48 -13.75 -21.88 3.97
CA PHE A 48 -14.58 -21.85 2.77
C PHE A 48 -14.38 -23.12 1.91
N SER A 49 -14.65 -24.27 2.49
CA SER A 49 -14.64 -25.57 1.87
C SER A 49 -15.93 -26.32 2.11
N VAL A 50 -16.29 -27.27 1.25
CA VAL A 50 -17.50 -28.10 1.41
C VAL A 50 -17.57 -28.77 2.79
N PRO A 51 -16.51 -29.45 3.30
CA PRO A 51 -16.56 -30.06 4.62
C PRO A 51 -16.76 -29.03 5.75
N ALA A 52 -16.08 -27.88 5.67
CA ALA A 52 -16.17 -26.85 6.69
C ALA A 52 -17.56 -26.20 6.70
N LEU A 53 -18.12 -25.85 5.54
CA LEU A 53 -19.47 -25.29 5.49
C LEU A 53 -20.52 -26.28 5.98
N THR A 54 -20.38 -27.57 5.70
CA THR A 54 -21.26 -28.60 6.23
C THR A 54 -21.26 -28.56 7.79
N ARG A 55 -20.09 -28.43 8.38
CA ARG A 55 -19.94 -28.30 9.83
C ARG A 55 -20.49 -26.96 10.33
N ILE A 56 -20.14 -25.83 9.70
CA ILE A 56 -20.61 -24.50 10.07
C ILE A 56 -22.12 -24.43 10.11
N PHE A 57 -22.81 -24.96 9.10
CA PHE A 57 -24.28 -24.98 9.08
C PHE A 57 -24.87 -25.91 10.11
N ALA A 58 -24.24 -27.05 10.42
CA ALA A 58 -24.67 -27.95 11.51
C ALA A 58 -24.54 -27.28 12.87
N ASP A 59 -23.38 -26.71 13.16
CA ASP A 59 -23.11 -26.01 14.44
C ASP A 59 -24.01 -24.76 14.57
N ALA A 60 -24.28 -24.04 13.49
CA ALA A 60 -25.20 -22.90 13.48
C ALA A 60 -26.66 -23.33 13.75
N ALA A 61 -27.11 -24.46 13.22
CA ALA A 61 -28.42 -25.02 13.49
C ALA A 61 -28.60 -25.39 14.98
N GLU A 62 -27.54 -25.94 15.58
CA GLU A 62 -27.54 -26.26 17.04
C GLU A 62 -27.63 -24.98 17.88
N VAL A 63 -26.83 -23.96 17.58
CA VAL A 63 -26.85 -22.65 18.28
C VAL A 63 -28.22 -21.99 18.18
N LEU A 64 -28.83 -21.95 16.99
CA LEU A 64 -30.16 -21.33 16.79
C LEU A 64 -31.30 -22.14 17.32
N GLY A 65 -31.17 -23.47 17.41
CA GLY A 65 -32.16 -24.39 17.96
C GLY A 65 -32.17 -24.52 19.48
N SER A 66 -31.07 -24.17 20.17
CA SER A 66 -30.90 -24.34 21.60
C SER A 66 -31.71 -23.31 22.41
N PRO A 67 -32.23 -23.69 23.62
CA PRO A 67 -32.87 -22.74 24.54
C PRO A 67 -31.93 -21.60 24.96
N GLN A 68 -30.64 -21.89 25.12
CA GLN A 68 -29.59 -20.91 25.43
C GLN A 68 -29.34 -19.93 24.29
N GLY A 69 -29.44 -20.36 23.03
CA GLY A 69 -29.48 -19.46 21.90
C GLY A 69 -30.69 -18.53 21.86
N ARG A 70 -31.75 -18.87 22.63
CA ARG A 70 -32.92 -18.01 22.85
C ARG A 70 -32.73 -17.03 24.01
N GLU A 71 -31.90 -17.36 25.03
CA GLU A 71 -31.77 -16.61 26.31
C GLU A 71 -30.42 -15.86 26.48
N SER A 72 -29.33 -16.23 25.80
CA SER A 72 -28.00 -15.62 26.00
C SER A 72 -27.88 -14.14 25.62
N ARG A 73 -29.02 -13.48 25.51
CA ARG A 73 -29.19 -12.07 25.12
C ARG A 73 -29.37 -11.12 26.32
N GLY A 74 -29.19 -11.59 27.55
CA GLY A 74 -29.46 -10.84 28.78
C GLY A 74 -28.30 -10.67 29.76
N GLY A 75 -27.13 -11.24 29.50
CA GLY A 75 -25.99 -11.19 30.42
C GLY A 75 -25.10 -9.97 30.18
N ALA A 76 -25.10 -9.04 31.15
CA ALA A 76 -24.16 -7.94 31.24
C ALA A 76 -22.74 -8.48 31.53
N GLY A 77 -21.96 -8.73 30.51
CA GLY A 77 -20.53 -9.05 30.59
C GLY A 77 -19.86 -8.49 29.35
N SER A 78 -19.01 -7.49 29.53
CA SER A 78 -18.04 -6.84 28.63
C SER A 78 -17.89 -7.51 27.26
N GLN A 79 -18.80 -7.23 26.32
CA GLN A 79 -18.63 -7.56 24.92
C GLN A 79 -18.19 -6.29 24.15
N PRO A 80 -17.26 -6.39 23.18
CA PRO A 80 -16.97 -5.30 22.27
C PRO A 80 -18.25 -4.87 21.57
N ALA A 81 -18.35 -3.58 21.28
CA ALA A 81 -19.51 -2.92 20.70
C ALA A 81 -19.98 -3.62 19.42
N TYR A 82 -20.85 -4.60 19.58
CA TYR A 82 -21.49 -5.32 18.49
C TYR A 82 -22.58 -4.43 17.90
N ARG A 83 -22.68 -4.39 16.57
CA ARG A 83 -23.69 -3.58 15.87
C ARG A 83 -25.09 -3.90 16.39
N PRO A 84 -25.82 -2.93 16.97
CA PRO A 84 -27.13 -3.15 17.62
C PRO A 84 -28.20 -3.69 16.67
N GLU A 85 -27.96 -3.59 15.37
CA GLU A 85 -28.84 -3.92 14.26
C GLU A 85 -29.21 -5.41 14.22
N PHE A 86 -28.32 -6.28 14.72
CA PHE A 86 -28.53 -7.72 14.70
C PHE A 86 -29.34 -8.28 15.90
N ARG A 87 -29.80 -7.43 16.82
CA ARG A 87 -30.59 -7.85 18.00
C ARG A 87 -32.09 -8.00 17.74
N LYS A 88 -32.59 -7.74 16.50
CA LYS A 88 -34.03 -7.72 16.18
C LYS A 88 -34.50 -9.03 15.57
N ALA A 89 -35.84 -9.28 15.63
CA ALA A 89 -36.51 -10.42 15.03
C ALA A 89 -36.18 -10.61 13.50
N ALA A 90 -35.77 -9.55 12.83
CA ALA A 90 -35.29 -9.59 11.46
C ALA A 90 -34.01 -10.43 11.29
N PHE A 91 -33.08 -10.32 12.24
CA PHE A 91 -31.83 -11.09 12.21
C PHE A 91 -32.07 -12.60 12.32
N ARG A 92 -32.95 -13.02 13.21
CA ARG A 92 -33.27 -14.45 13.38
C ARG A 92 -33.90 -15.02 12.12
N ARG A 93 -34.77 -14.28 11.44
CA ARG A 93 -35.38 -14.69 10.18
C ARG A 93 -34.32 -14.81 9.07
N GLU A 94 -33.35 -13.91 9.04
CA GLU A 94 -32.26 -13.97 8.07
C GLU A 94 -31.34 -15.17 8.34
N ALA A 95 -30.98 -15.44 9.58
CA ALA A 95 -30.20 -16.60 9.95
C ALA A 95 -30.95 -17.93 9.64
N GLU A 96 -32.26 -17.99 9.89
CA GLU A 96 -33.11 -19.14 9.52
C GLU A 96 -33.19 -19.30 8.00
N ARG A 97 -33.22 -18.18 7.23
CA ARG A 97 -33.15 -18.20 5.76
C ARG A 97 -31.82 -18.81 5.29
N PHE A 98 -30.70 -18.35 5.85
CA PHE A 98 -29.38 -18.93 5.53
C PHE A 98 -29.33 -20.44 5.82
N LEU A 99 -29.84 -20.88 6.97
CA LEU A 99 -29.91 -22.30 7.29
C LEU A 99 -30.77 -23.08 6.29
N SER A 100 -31.91 -22.54 5.87
CA SER A 100 -32.75 -23.22 4.87
C SER A 100 -32.07 -23.36 3.52
N GLN A 101 -31.12 -22.48 3.20
CA GLN A 101 -30.32 -22.48 1.97
C GLN A 101 -28.99 -23.26 2.10
N ALA A 102 -28.69 -23.87 3.25
CA ALA A 102 -27.41 -24.55 3.50
C ALA A 102 -26.98 -25.51 2.38
N PRO A 103 -27.87 -26.36 1.80
CA PRO A 103 -27.46 -27.22 0.67
C PRO A 103 -27.00 -26.47 -0.57
N TRP A 104 -27.52 -25.25 -0.78
CA TRP A 104 -27.13 -24.39 -1.90
C TRP A 104 -25.76 -23.73 -1.62
N TRP A 105 -25.54 -23.19 -0.44
CA TRP A 105 -24.27 -22.62 -0.02
C TRP A 105 -23.14 -23.63 -0.13
N ILE A 106 -23.35 -24.86 0.39
CA ILE A 106 -22.37 -25.92 0.38
C ILE A 106 -21.96 -26.30 -1.06
N ARG A 107 -22.92 -26.38 -1.99
CA ARG A 107 -22.63 -26.70 -3.39
C ARG A 107 -21.99 -25.54 -4.17
N SER A 108 -22.30 -24.32 -3.78
CA SER A 108 -21.88 -23.11 -4.50
C SER A 108 -20.50 -22.62 -4.13
N ILE A 109 -19.93 -23.05 -2.99
CA ILE A 109 -18.70 -22.47 -2.49
C ILE A 109 -17.51 -22.66 -3.43
N GLU A 110 -17.31 -23.84 -3.97
CA GLU A 110 -16.20 -24.07 -4.92
C GLU A 110 -16.33 -23.25 -6.19
N PRO A 111 -17.47 -23.21 -6.91
CA PRO A 111 -17.68 -22.28 -8.02
C PRO A 111 -17.45 -20.81 -7.64
N ILE A 112 -17.94 -20.36 -6.48
CA ILE A 112 -17.72 -18.98 -6.01
C ILE A 112 -16.22 -18.69 -5.89
N LEU A 113 -15.47 -19.57 -5.25
CA LEU A 113 -14.02 -19.39 -5.06
C LEU A 113 -13.27 -19.44 -6.40
N GLU A 114 -13.65 -20.32 -7.33
CA GLU A 114 -12.99 -20.42 -8.63
C GLU A 114 -13.22 -19.14 -9.47
N ILE A 115 -14.42 -18.55 -9.41
CA ILE A 115 -14.69 -17.23 -10.01
C ILE A 115 -13.77 -16.18 -9.39
N LEU A 116 -13.65 -16.15 -8.06
CA LEU A 116 -12.79 -15.21 -7.34
C LEU A 116 -11.30 -15.47 -7.59
N ARG A 117 -10.90 -16.68 -7.93
CA ARG A 117 -9.54 -17.01 -8.36
C ARG A 117 -9.24 -16.61 -9.81
N GLY A 118 -10.22 -16.07 -10.52
CA GLY A 118 -10.08 -15.56 -11.89
C GLY A 118 -10.51 -16.52 -12.98
N LYS A 119 -11.23 -17.60 -12.64
CA LYS A 119 -11.79 -18.58 -13.60
C LYS A 119 -13.26 -18.28 -13.92
N SER A 120 -13.60 -16.99 -14.08
CA SER A 120 -14.98 -16.58 -14.33
C SER A 120 -15.50 -17.00 -15.72
N VAL A 121 -14.62 -17.28 -16.68
CA VAL A 121 -15.04 -17.79 -17.99
C VAL A 121 -15.63 -19.20 -17.86
N GLU A 122 -15.01 -20.06 -17.05
CA GLU A 122 -15.45 -21.44 -16.85
C GLU A 122 -16.63 -21.55 -15.88
N TYR A 123 -16.65 -20.71 -14.85
CA TYR A 123 -17.62 -20.82 -13.75
C TYR A 123 -18.67 -19.71 -13.72
N GLY A 124 -18.52 -18.66 -14.50
CA GLY A 124 -19.49 -17.54 -14.56
C GLY A 124 -20.90 -18.01 -14.94
N HIS A 125 -21.00 -18.99 -15.81
CA HIS A 125 -22.27 -19.60 -16.17
C HIS A 125 -23.01 -20.26 -15.01
N PHE A 126 -22.31 -20.68 -13.96
CA PHE A 126 -22.93 -21.22 -12.76
C PHE A 126 -23.87 -20.20 -12.09
N LEU A 127 -23.47 -18.94 -12.04
CA LEU A 127 -24.28 -17.87 -11.45
C LEU A 127 -25.34 -17.34 -12.43
N THR A 128 -24.98 -17.15 -13.70
CA THR A 128 -25.86 -16.54 -14.70
C THR A 128 -26.93 -17.52 -15.24
N LEU A 129 -26.60 -18.80 -15.41
CA LEU A 129 -27.56 -19.82 -15.89
C LEU A 129 -28.44 -20.39 -14.79
N ALA A 130 -28.12 -20.16 -13.52
CA ALA A 130 -28.95 -20.60 -12.42
C ALA A 130 -30.29 -19.86 -12.31
N ASN A 131 -30.58 -18.86 -13.14
CA ASN A 131 -31.82 -18.08 -13.16
C ASN A 131 -32.26 -17.60 -11.77
N GLY A 132 -31.30 -17.10 -10.96
CA GLY A 132 -31.58 -16.67 -9.61
C GLY A 132 -31.83 -17.79 -8.60
N THR A 133 -31.47 -19.04 -8.92
CA THR A 133 -31.58 -20.19 -8.01
C THR A 133 -30.31 -20.49 -7.22
N PHE A 134 -29.40 -19.52 -7.09
CA PHE A 134 -28.26 -19.59 -6.19
C PHE A 134 -28.61 -19.03 -4.80
N PRO A 135 -27.86 -19.38 -3.76
CA PRO A 135 -28.10 -18.82 -2.42
C PRO A 135 -27.89 -17.31 -2.44
N SER A 136 -28.54 -16.61 -1.52
CA SER A 136 -28.33 -15.16 -1.40
C SER A 136 -28.48 -14.72 0.06
N GLY A 137 -27.85 -13.59 0.37
CA GLY A 137 -27.99 -12.87 1.61
C GLY A 137 -28.20 -11.37 1.36
N PRO A 138 -28.20 -10.54 2.41
CA PRO A 138 -28.52 -9.12 2.30
C PRO A 138 -27.68 -8.34 1.31
N ARG A 139 -26.37 -8.64 1.21
CA ARG A 139 -25.46 -7.95 0.29
C ARG A 139 -25.72 -8.33 -1.17
N THR A 140 -25.92 -9.62 -1.42
CA THR A 140 -26.27 -10.12 -2.75
C THR A 140 -27.61 -9.59 -3.20
N ASP A 141 -28.63 -9.61 -2.32
CA ASP A 141 -29.97 -9.08 -2.62
C ASP A 141 -29.92 -7.58 -2.95
N ALA A 142 -29.14 -6.79 -2.19
CA ALA A 142 -28.96 -5.37 -2.45
C ALA A 142 -28.26 -5.10 -3.79
N LEU A 143 -27.19 -5.87 -4.10
CA LEU A 143 -26.48 -5.78 -5.37
C LEU A 143 -27.42 -6.10 -6.57
N LEU A 144 -28.21 -7.16 -6.45
CA LEU A 144 -29.16 -7.54 -7.49
C LEU A 144 -30.27 -6.50 -7.68
N ALA A 145 -30.79 -5.92 -6.56
CA ALA A 145 -31.80 -4.87 -6.61
C ALA A 145 -31.29 -3.59 -7.29
N GLN A 146 -30.05 -3.18 -7.03
CA GLN A 146 -29.42 -2.04 -7.71
C GLN A 146 -29.33 -2.29 -9.22
N THR A 147 -28.89 -3.46 -9.61
CA THR A 147 -28.69 -3.81 -11.03
C THR A 147 -30.02 -3.91 -11.77
N LEU A 148 -31.10 -4.32 -11.12
CA LEU A 148 -32.47 -4.38 -11.70
C LEU A 148 -33.09 -2.98 -11.82
N GLY A 149 -32.75 -2.04 -10.92
CA GLY A 149 -33.25 -0.67 -10.94
C GLY A 149 -32.67 0.20 -12.06
N GLU A 150 -31.43 -0.05 -12.46
CA GLU A 150 -30.71 0.74 -13.47
C GLU A 150 -31.10 0.40 -14.92
N SER A 151 -31.53 -0.82 -15.20
CA SER A 151 -31.74 -1.27 -16.58
C SER A 151 -33.20 -1.39 -17.01
N GLY A 152 -34.17 -1.48 -16.12
CA GLY A 152 -35.58 -1.70 -16.43
C GLY A 152 -35.84 -2.95 -17.33
N GLU A 153 -34.81 -3.69 -17.66
CA GLU A 153 -34.86 -4.92 -18.48
C GLU A 153 -34.68 -6.17 -17.61
N ALA A 154 -35.35 -7.24 -17.99
CA ALA A 154 -35.25 -8.52 -17.29
C ALA A 154 -33.79 -9.04 -17.17
N PRO A 155 -33.47 -9.79 -16.10
CA PRO A 155 -32.09 -10.18 -15.73
C PRO A 155 -31.33 -11.10 -16.71
N GLY A 156 -31.73 -11.14 -17.97
CA GLY A 156 -31.16 -12.03 -18.98
C GLY A 156 -29.94 -11.54 -19.74
N ARG A 157 -29.41 -10.36 -19.48
CA ARG A 157 -28.28 -9.80 -20.24
C ARG A 157 -27.14 -9.26 -19.38
N TYR A 158 -26.76 -10.00 -18.34
CA TYR A 158 -25.50 -9.70 -17.66
C TYR A 158 -24.35 -10.30 -18.47
N SER A 159 -23.78 -9.53 -19.39
CA SER A 159 -22.59 -9.93 -20.11
C SER A 159 -21.35 -9.36 -19.40
N GLY A 160 -20.60 -10.23 -18.73
CA GLY A 160 -19.24 -9.88 -18.40
C GLY A 160 -18.72 -10.48 -17.09
N THR A 161 -17.49 -10.93 -17.15
CA THR A 161 -16.69 -11.49 -16.06
C THR A 161 -16.63 -10.61 -14.81
N LEU A 162 -16.91 -9.29 -14.94
CA LEU A 162 -16.94 -8.37 -13.83
C LEU A 162 -18.19 -8.55 -12.95
N ASN A 163 -19.34 -8.81 -13.55
CA ASN A 163 -20.58 -9.05 -12.82
C ASN A 163 -20.52 -10.36 -12.03
N ASP A 164 -19.92 -11.40 -12.60
CA ASP A 164 -19.76 -12.68 -11.92
C ASP A 164 -18.92 -12.56 -10.66
N ARG A 165 -17.82 -11.79 -10.72
CA ARG A 165 -16.98 -11.52 -9.54
C ARG A 165 -17.69 -10.67 -8.49
N ARG A 166 -18.47 -9.67 -8.88
CA ARG A 166 -19.25 -8.86 -7.93
C ARG A 166 -20.26 -9.71 -7.18
N ILE A 167 -21.00 -10.56 -7.90
CA ILE A 167 -21.96 -11.50 -7.29
C ILE A 167 -21.22 -12.49 -6.39
N ALA A 168 -20.14 -13.12 -6.86
CA ALA A 168 -19.35 -14.06 -6.07
C ALA A 168 -18.76 -13.42 -4.80
N SER A 169 -18.34 -12.15 -4.89
CA SER A 169 -17.83 -11.40 -3.73
C SER A 169 -18.92 -11.08 -2.72
N ALA A 170 -20.10 -10.67 -3.19
CA ALA A 170 -21.25 -10.42 -2.33
C ALA A 170 -21.72 -11.71 -1.62
N LEU A 171 -21.77 -12.84 -2.35
CA LEU A 171 -22.08 -14.15 -1.77
C LEU A 171 -21.06 -14.56 -0.70
N LEU A 172 -19.77 -14.40 -0.96
CA LEU A 172 -18.73 -14.70 0.02
C LEU A 172 -18.85 -13.82 1.26
N ALA A 173 -19.15 -12.54 1.08
CA ALA A 173 -19.31 -11.57 2.17
C ALA A 173 -20.59 -11.88 3.00
N ASP A 174 -21.70 -12.25 2.36
CA ASP A 174 -22.92 -12.69 3.04
C ASP A 174 -22.66 -13.90 3.93
N LEU A 175 -21.89 -14.88 3.41
CA LEU A 175 -21.54 -16.08 4.17
C LEU A 175 -20.62 -15.75 5.36
N ALA A 176 -19.68 -14.84 5.17
CA ALA A 176 -18.82 -14.36 6.24
C ALA A 176 -19.62 -13.61 7.33
N ASP A 177 -20.55 -12.75 6.93
CA ASP A 177 -21.45 -12.05 7.86
C ASP A 177 -22.33 -13.04 8.64
N PHE A 178 -22.82 -14.10 8.02
CA PHE A 178 -23.57 -15.17 8.69
C PHE A 178 -22.72 -15.87 9.77
N ILE A 179 -21.47 -16.24 9.43
CA ILE A 179 -20.53 -16.87 10.38
C ILE A 179 -20.29 -15.93 11.58
N THR A 180 -20.02 -14.65 11.29
CA THR A 180 -19.77 -13.63 12.33
C THR A 180 -20.97 -13.45 13.23
N ALA A 181 -22.14 -13.44 12.65
CA ALA A 181 -23.37 -13.16 13.37
C ALA A 181 -23.83 -14.33 14.26
N VAL A 182 -23.61 -15.58 13.85
CA VAL A 182 -24.17 -16.76 14.52
C VAL A 182 -23.14 -17.49 15.37
N LEU A 183 -21.89 -17.61 14.88
CA LEU A 183 -20.90 -18.51 15.47
C LEU A 183 -19.71 -17.81 16.11
N ASP A 184 -19.16 -16.77 15.47
CA ASP A 184 -17.93 -16.13 15.92
C ASP A 184 -17.96 -14.61 15.72
N PRO A 185 -18.40 -13.84 16.71
CA PRO A 185 -18.49 -12.38 16.61
C PRO A 185 -17.14 -11.68 16.41
N THR A 186 -16.03 -12.39 16.59
CA THR A 186 -14.68 -11.85 16.37
C THR A 186 -14.16 -12.11 14.96
N PHE A 187 -14.87 -12.91 14.18
CA PHE A 187 -14.50 -13.25 12.82
C PHE A 187 -14.74 -12.07 11.86
N SER A 188 -13.76 -11.76 11.05
CA SER A 188 -13.86 -10.80 9.95
C SER A 188 -12.97 -11.25 8.79
N LEU A 189 -13.51 -11.27 7.58
CA LEU A 189 -12.83 -11.85 6.43
C LEU A 189 -11.94 -10.89 5.64
N ILE A 190 -12.33 -9.63 5.50
CA ILE A 190 -11.76 -8.74 4.47
C ILE A 190 -11.22 -7.41 5.04
N LYS A 191 -11.47 -7.10 6.30
CA LYS A 191 -11.07 -5.81 6.86
C LYS A 191 -9.69 -5.86 7.48
N TYR A 192 -8.81 -5.00 7.01
CA TYR A 192 -7.44 -4.82 7.49
C TYR A 192 -7.32 -4.39 8.93
N ALA A 193 -8.25 -3.60 9.41
CA ALA A 193 -8.25 -3.02 10.72
C ALA A 193 -9.49 -3.49 11.45
N ASP A 194 -9.41 -4.65 12.06
CA ASP A 194 -10.42 -5.01 13.03
C ASP A 194 -10.21 -4.18 14.29
N SER A 195 -11.27 -3.52 14.73
CA SER A 195 -11.25 -2.66 15.93
C SER A 195 -11.01 -3.43 17.23
N LEU A 196 -11.04 -4.77 17.18
CA LEU A 196 -10.94 -5.59 18.40
C LEU A 196 -9.63 -5.38 19.16
N ALA A 197 -8.51 -5.26 18.46
CA ALA A 197 -7.20 -5.10 19.07
C ALA A 197 -6.63 -3.67 18.92
N ALA A 198 -7.32 -2.79 18.18
CA ALA A 198 -6.94 -1.40 18.07
C ALA A 198 -7.13 -0.71 19.42
N SER A 199 -6.07 -0.12 19.96
CA SER A 199 -6.08 0.66 21.19
C SER A 199 -6.73 -0.04 22.39
N VAL A 200 -6.61 -1.37 22.49
CA VAL A 200 -7.08 -2.16 23.63
C VAL A 200 -6.10 -2.02 24.79
N ARG A 201 -6.49 -1.30 25.82
CA ARG A 201 -5.62 -1.01 26.98
C ARG A 201 -5.37 -2.20 27.91
N SER A 202 -6.19 -3.23 27.87
CA SER A 202 -6.02 -4.44 28.67
C SER A 202 -5.78 -5.65 27.81
N PHE A 203 -4.67 -6.35 28.05
CA PHE A 203 -4.33 -7.59 27.37
C PHE A 203 -5.34 -8.72 27.63
N SER A 204 -5.97 -8.75 28.80
CA SER A 204 -7.00 -9.74 29.13
C SER A 204 -8.20 -9.73 28.17
N THR A 205 -8.55 -8.57 27.62
CA THR A 205 -9.60 -8.45 26.62
C THR A 205 -9.23 -9.20 25.32
N VAL A 206 -7.97 -9.09 24.90
CA VAL A 206 -7.48 -9.77 23.69
C VAL A 206 -7.39 -11.28 23.91
N GLU A 207 -6.94 -11.70 25.10
CA GLU A 207 -6.88 -13.12 25.46
C GLU A 207 -8.26 -13.80 25.44
N GLY A 208 -9.30 -13.08 25.83
CA GLY A 208 -10.69 -13.58 25.78
C GLY A 208 -11.14 -13.96 24.35
N ALA A 209 -10.55 -13.36 23.32
CA ALA A 209 -10.87 -13.68 21.93
C ALA A 209 -10.18 -14.95 21.41
N LEU A 210 -9.21 -15.50 22.14
CA LEU A 210 -8.46 -16.69 21.70
C LEU A 210 -9.30 -17.99 21.70
N ASP A 211 -10.48 -17.96 22.29
CA ASP A 211 -11.38 -19.11 22.32
C ASP A 211 -12.51 -19.01 21.28
N GLY A 212 -12.36 -18.12 20.29
CA GLY A 212 -13.30 -17.97 19.18
C GLY A 212 -13.56 -19.28 18.43
N TYR A 213 -14.75 -19.42 17.87
CA TYR A 213 -15.19 -20.62 17.17
C TYR A 213 -14.28 -20.95 15.99
N ILE A 214 -13.96 -19.99 15.16
CA ILE A 214 -13.10 -20.15 13.97
C ILE A 214 -11.68 -20.57 14.36
N LEU A 215 -11.13 -19.95 15.40
CA LEU A 215 -9.78 -20.28 15.86
C LEU A 215 -9.69 -21.72 16.37
N ARG A 216 -10.62 -22.14 17.20
CA ARG A 216 -10.61 -23.50 17.76
C ARG A 216 -10.92 -24.56 16.70
N THR A 217 -11.90 -24.29 15.84
CA THR A 217 -12.46 -25.28 14.92
C THR A 217 -11.63 -25.50 13.68
N PHE A 218 -11.06 -24.42 13.13
CA PHE A 218 -10.37 -24.47 11.83
C PHE A 218 -8.89 -24.07 11.91
N TYR A 219 -8.54 -23.06 12.72
CA TYR A 219 -7.15 -22.62 12.82
C TYR A 219 -6.31 -23.53 13.70
N GLY A 220 -6.86 -24.05 14.79
CA GLY A 220 -6.17 -25.03 15.65
C GLY A 220 -5.64 -26.25 14.90
N PRO A 221 -6.48 -26.95 14.11
CA PRO A 221 -6.02 -28.05 13.28
C PRO A 221 -4.93 -27.65 12.27
N LEU A 222 -5.04 -26.48 11.61
CA LEU A 222 -4.01 -25.97 10.72
C LEU A 222 -2.68 -25.78 11.44
N CYS A 223 -2.70 -25.13 12.59
CA CYS A 223 -1.51 -24.94 13.42
C CYS A 223 -0.89 -26.28 13.86
N GLN A 224 -1.71 -27.24 14.29
CA GLN A 224 -1.22 -28.56 14.70
C GLN A 224 -0.51 -29.32 13.56
N GLU A 225 -1.05 -29.25 12.35
CA GLU A 225 -0.40 -29.85 11.17
C GLU A 225 0.95 -29.19 10.87
N GLU A 226 1.03 -27.85 10.95
CA GLU A 226 2.28 -27.11 10.76
C GLU A 226 3.33 -27.47 11.82
N TRP A 227 2.92 -27.54 13.10
CA TRP A 227 3.85 -27.86 14.19
C TRP A 227 4.33 -29.31 14.11
N LYS A 228 3.45 -30.22 13.72
CA LYS A 228 3.83 -31.63 13.49
C LYS A 228 4.83 -31.78 12.35
N ALA A 229 4.72 -30.99 11.29
CA ALA A 229 5.67 -30.98 10.19
C ALA A 229 7.05 -30.41 10.60
N LEU A 230 7.08 -29.52 11.61
CA LEU A 230 8.31 -28.96 12.15
C LEU A 230 9.06 -29.90 13.11
N ASP A 231 8.38 -30.88 13.70
CA ASP A 231 8.98 -31.85 14.64
C ASP A 231 8.96 -33.28 14.06
N PRO A 232 9.96 -33.64 13.27
CA PRO A 232 10.01 -34.94 12.61
C PRO A 232 10.22 -36.15 13.55
N GLY A 233 10.21 -35.91 14.87
CA GLY A 233 10.35 -36.94 15.89
C GLY A 233 11.79 -37.25 16.30
N PRO A 234 11.99 -38.00 17.40
CA PRO A 234 13.30 -38.33 17.90
C PRO A 234 14.06 -39.25 16.92
N GLY A 235 15.28 -38.90 16.60
CA GLY A 235 16.18 -39.68 15.73
C GLY A 235 16.38 -39.12 14.31
N THR A 236 15.73 -38.00 13.96
CA THR A 236 16.00 -37.32 12.69
C THR A 236 17.17 -36.31 12.81
N PRO A 237 17.83 -35.93 11.68
CA PRO A 237 18.94 -34.96 11.70
C PRO A 237 18.60 -33.62 12.35
N ASN A 238 17.31 -33.24 12.41
CA ASN A 238 16.82 -32.04 13.08
C ASN A 238 16.56 -32.24 14.59
N GLY A 239 16.68 -33.44 15.12
CA GLY A 239 16.53 -33.76 16.55
C GLY A 239 17.71 -33.31 17.44
N ASN A 240 18.68 -32.59 16.87
CA ASN A 240 19.86 -32.12 17.62
C ASN A 240 19.57 -30.86 18.49
N GLY A 241 18.28 -30.47 18.66
CA GLY A 241 17.86 -29.36 19.49
C GLY A 241 18.34 -27.97 19.01
N GLU A 242 18.58 -27.79 17.74
CA GLU A 242 18.86 -26.49 17.18
C GLU A 242 17.61 -25.59 17.27
N PRO A 243 17.80 -24.28 17.57
CA PRO A 243 16.68 -23.37 17.66
C PRO A 243 15.87 -23.33 16.36
N THR A 244 14.55 -23.43 16.50
CA THR A 244 13.58 -23.13 15.43
C THR A 244 12.91 -21.81 15.74
N ILE A 245 13.10 -20.81 14.89
CA ILE A 245 12.53 -19.49 15.01
C ILE A 245 11.15 -19.50 14.36
N LEU A 246 10.11 -19.13 15.12
CA LEU A 246 8.79 -18.77 14.62
C LEU A 246 8.66 -17.27 14.65
N ALA A 247 8.72 -16.61 13.50
CA ALA A 247 8.61 -15.16 13.38
C ALA A 247 7.22 -14.78 12.85
N PHE A 248 6.47 -14.04 13.65
CA PHE A 248 5.11 -13.59 13.36
C PHE A 248 5.13 -12.16 12.86
N THR A 249 4.53 -11.92 11.70
CA THR A 249 4.30 -10.58 11.17
C THR A 249 2.94 -10.09 11.62
N LEU A 250 2.93 -8.99 12.38
CA LEU A 250 1.75 -8.31 12.91
C LEU A 250 1.64 -6.92 12.26
N PRO A 251 1.12 -6.82 11.03
CA PRO A 251 0.99 -5.53 10.36
C PRO A 251 -0.14 -4.65 10.91
N PHE A 252 -1.25 -5.28 11.34
CA PHE A 252 -2.49 -4.62 11.72
C PHE A 252 -3.08 -5.27 12.98
N PRO A 253 -3.99 -4.57 13.70
CA PRO A 253 -4.65 -5.11 14.89
C PRO A 253 -5.31 -6.47 14.67
N GLY A 254 -6.02 -6.65 13.58
CA GLY A 254 -6.75 -7.88 13.26
C GLY A 254 -5.89 -9.15 13.14
N THR A 255 -4.57 -9.03 13.00
CA THR A 255 -3.66 -10.19 12.93
C THR A 255 -3.17 -10.68 14.29
N LEU A 256 -3.35 -9.89 15.33
CA LEU A 256 -2.82 -10.18 16.68
C LEU A 256 -3.40 -11.46 17.26
N VAL A 257 -4.73 -11.57 17.26
CA VAL A 257 -5.43 -12.71 17.91
C VAL A 257 -5.02 -14.02 17.24
N GLY A 258 -4.94 -14.05 15.91
CA GLY A 258 -4.44 -15.22 15.17
C GLY A 258 -2.99 -15.56 15.52
N ALA A 259 -2.12 -14.56 15.64
CA ALA A 259 -0.72 -14.77 16.02
C ALA A 259 -0.57 -15.33 17.44
N LEU A 260 -1.30 -14.78 18.40
CA LEU A 260 -1.33 -15.27 19.77
C LEU A 260 -1.82 -16.71 19.83
N PHE A 261 -2.90 -17.04 19.11
CA PHE A 261 -3.42 -18.40 19.05
C PHE A 261 -2.38 -19.36 18.47
N ALA A 262 -1.73 -19.02 17.36
CA ALA A 262 -0.69 -19.85 16.76
C ALA A 262 0.52 -20.02 17.67
N ALA A 263 0.98 -18.96 18.33
CA ALA A 263 2.08 -19.01 19.28
C ALA A 263 1.75 -19.88 20.50
N ARG A 264 0.52 -19.75 21.07
CA ARG A 264 0.00 -20.62 22.15
C ARG A 264 -0.01 -22.07 21.71
N SER A 265 -0.52 -22.35 20.51
CA SER A 265 -0.58 -23.69 19.95
C SER A 265 0.82 -24.30 19.76
N ALA A 266 1.78 -23.52 19.26
CA ALA A 266 3.15 -23.96 19.08
C ALA A 266 3.83 -24.30 20.41
N ARG A 267 3.62 -23.50 21.43
CA ARG A 267 4.13 -23.76 22.78
C ARG A 267 3.52 -25.01 23.41
N ALA A 268 2.21 -25.20 23.25
CA ALA A 268 1.50 -26.39 23.76
C ALA A 268 1.95 -27.69 23.05
N TYR A 269 2.50 -27.58 21.84
CA TYR A 269 3.07 -28.74 21.14
C TYR A 269 4.34 -29.31 21.80
N GLY A 270 4.98 -28.54 22.69
CA GLY A 270 6.03 -29.02 23.59
C GLY A 270 7.44 -29.02 23.00
N ASN A 271 7.71 -28.36 21.89
CA ASN A 271 9.07 -28.21 21.39
C ASN A 271 9.81 -27.12 22.18
N GLU A 272 10.70 -27.50 23.08
CA GLU A 272 11.50 -26.61 23.92
C GLU A 272 12.51 -25.75 23.11
N ALA A 273 12.84 -26.15 21.88
CA ALA A 273 13.76 -25.42 21.01
C ALA A 273 13.08 -24.31 20.19
N LEU A 274 11.79 -24.05 20.38
CA LEU A 274 11.06 -22.96 19.71
C LEU A 274 11.38 -21.60 20.31
N VAL A 275 11.74 -20.65 19.44
CA VAL A 275 11.89 -19.23 19.77
C VAL A 275 10.85 -18.46 18.98
N THR A 276 9.95 -17.75 19.67
CA THR A 276 8.85 -16.99 19.07
C THR A 276 9.19 -15.50 19.04
N ILE A 277 9.08 -14.89 17.87
CA ILE A 277 9.40 -13.47 17.64
C ILE A 277 8.19 -12.80 16.99
N ALA A 278 7.81 -11.60 17.43
CA ALA A 278 6.79 -10.80 16.78
C ALA A 278 7.34 -9.42 16.38
N GLY A 279 6.91 -8.94 15.23
CA GLY A 279 7.25 -7.62 14.70
C GLY A 279 6.21 -7.15 13.68
N GLY A 280 6.38 -5.93 13.15
CA GLY A 280 5.50 -5.33 12.15
C GLY A 280 4.83 -4.06 12.61
N GLY A 281 3.96 -3.50 11.77
CA GLY A 281 3.34 -2.18 12.00
C GLY A 281 2.65 -2.06 13.35
N TYR A 282 1.82 -3.03 13.72
CA TYR A 282 1.10 -3.05 14.99
C TYR A 282 2.05 -3.06 16.21
N VAL A 283 3.12 -3.83 16.16
CA VAL A 283 4.14 -3.82 17.22
C VAL A 283 4.78 -2.45 17.33
N ASN A 284 5.04 -1.81 16.20
CA ASN A 284 5.70 -0.51 16.14
C ASN A 284 4.83 0.64 16.63
N THR A 285 3.53 0.61 16.37
CA THR A 285 2.62 1.70 16.74
C THR A 285 1.99 1.49 18.11
N GLU A 286 1.44 0.28 18.36
CA GLU A 286 0.59 0.04 19.52
C GLU A 286 1.36 -0.49 20.74
N LEU A 287 2.46 -1.24 20.53
CA LEU A 287 3.08 -2.00 21.61
C LEU A 287 4.37 -1.36 22.18
N ARG A 288 4.71 -0.14 21.78
CA ARG A 288 5.93 0.53 22.30
C ARG A 288 5.90 0.80 23.81
N SER A 289 4.72 1.07 24.35
CA SER A 289 4.52 1.36 25.78
C SER A 289 3.98 0.17 26.57
N ILE A 290 4.05 -1.04 26.02
CA ILE A 290 3.48 -2.24 26.64
C ILE A 290 4.08 -2.53 28.01
N ARG A 291 3.21 -2.96 28.96
CA ARG A 291 3.58 -3.43 30.32
C ARG A 291 3.02 -4.81 30.61
N ALA A 292 2.08 -5.27 29.79
CA ALA A 292 1.46 -6.58 29.94
C ALA A 292 2.49 -7.71 29.77
N LYS A 293 3.15 -8.10 30.87
CA LYS A 293 4.15 -9.17 30.90
C LYS A 293 3.61 -10.50 30.33
N ARG A 294 2.28 -10.71 30.40
CA ARG A 294 1.62 -11.91 29.91
C ARG A 294 1.69 -12.08 28.38
N LEU A 295 1.91 -10.99 27.61
CA LEU A 295 2.19 -11.11 26.18
C LEU A 295 3.40 -12.00 25.90
N PHE A 296 4.38 -11.99 26.83
CA PHE A 296 5.61 -12.78 26.72
C PHE A 296 5.43 -14.26 27.12
N ASP A 297 4.21 -14.67 27.46
CA ASP A 297 3.83 -16.09 27.50
C ASP A 297 3.63 -16.64 26.09
N TYR A 298 3.41 -15.78 25.10
CA TYR A 298 3.20 -16.08 23.68
C TYR A 298 4.45 -15.83 22.85
N PHE A 299 5.08 -14.66 22.99
CA PHE A 299 6.28 -14.27 22.25
C PHE A 299 7.48 -14.15 23.17
N ASP A 300 8.63 -14.63 22.73
CA ASP A 300 9.89 -14.46 23.46
C ASP A 300 10.45 -13.05 23.26
N PHE A 301 10.31 -12.52 22.01
CA PHE A 301 10.86 -11.24 21.63
C PHE A 301 9.84 -10.42 20.82
N LEU A 302 9.77 -9.12 21.10
CA LEU A 302 9.15 -8.12 20.23
C LEU A 302 10.24 -7.32 19.53
N CYS A 303 10.20 -7.24 18.21
CA CYS A 303 11.14 -6.49 17.39
C CYS A 303 10.49 -5.22 16.87
N PHE A 304 11.18 -4.09 17.04
CA PHE A 304 10.69 -2.77 16.61
C PHE A 304 11.38 -2.28 15.34
N ASP A 305 10.76 -1.27 14.72
CA ASP A 305 11.20 -0.55 13.53
C ASP A 305 11.40 -1.50 12.32
N ARG A 306 12.54 -1.43 11.64
CA ARG A 306 12.83 -2.22 10.45
C ARG A 306 13.03 -3.72 10.74
N GLY A 307 13.35 -4.04 11.99
CA GLY A 307 13.52 -5.39 12.48
C GLY A 307 14.85 -6.07 12.12
N TYR A 308 15.60 -5.60 11.14
CA TYR A 308 16.85 -6.25 10.71
C TYR A 308 17.94 -6.21 11.78
N GLY A 309 18.10 -5.08 12.45
CA GLY A 309 19.04 -4.93 13.56
C GLY A 309 18.64 -5.77 14.75
N ALA A 310 17.37 -5.70 15.14
CA ALA A 310 16.78 -6.49 16.23
C ALA A 310 16.99 -8.00 15.99
N LEU A 311 16.60 -8.50 14.81
CA LEU A 311 16.79 -9.90 14.44
C LEU A 311 18.28 -10.29 14.42
N SER A 312 19.17 -9.39 13.93
CA SER A 312 20.61 -9.67 13.90
C SER A 312 21.18 -9.83 15.31
N ASP A 313 20.74 -9.01 16.28
CA ASP A 313 21.19 -9.13 17.68
C ASP A 313 20.61 -10.39 18.34
N ILE A 314 19.34 -10.72 18.10
CA ILE A 314 18.73 -11.98 18.55
C ILE A 314 19.50 -13.18 17.98
N LEU A 315 19.77 -13.19 16.67
CA LEU A 315 20.52 -14.27 16.02
C LEU A 315 21.92 -14.43 16.60
N ARG A 316 22.58 -13.32 16.98
CA ARG A 316 23.88 -13.35 17.65
C ARG A 316 23.80 -14.05 19.01
N VAL A 317 22.74 -13.81 19.78
CA VAL A 317 22.51 -14.52 21.05
C VAL A 317 22.26 -16.00 20.78
N LEU A 318 21.36 -16.33 19.87
CA LEU A 318 21.00 -17.73 19.56
C LEU A 318 22.17 -18.55 19.00
N ARG A 319 23.12 -17.93 18.27
CA ARG A 319 24.33 -18.59 17.76
C ARG A 319 25.36 -18.90 18.85
N ARG A 320 25.38 -18.14 19.96
CA ARG A 320 26.29 -18.34 21.09
C ARG A 320 25.80 -19.36 22.10
N VAL A 321 24.64 -19.88 21.84
CA VAL A 321 24.00 -20.81 22.75
C VAL A 321 24.72 -22.17 22.75
N ASP A 322 25.20 -22.60 23.96
CA ASP A 322 25.86 -23.87 24.18
C ASP A 322 24.83 -25.02 24.26
N PRO A 323 24.81 -25.96 23.31
CA PRO A 323 23.88 -27.07 23.34
C PRO A 323 23.92 -27.91 24.60
N SER A 324 25.02 -27.91 25.34
CA SER A 324 25.19 -28.69 26.60
C SER A 324 24.38 -28.11 27.77
N ARG A 325 23.92 -26.83 27.66
CA ARG A 325 23.16 -26.14 28.71
C ARG A 325 21.65 -26.26 28.58
N ARG A 326 21.16 -27.12 27.71
CA ARG A 326 19.71 -27.33 27.43
C ARG A 326 18.87 -27.73 28.64
N SER A 327 19.49 -28.31 29.68
CA SER A 327 18.80 -28.67 30.93
C SER A 327 18.23 -27.46 31.70
N ARG A 328 18.49 -26.22 31.27
CA ARG A 328 18.01 -24.99 31.90
C ARG A 328 16.67 -24.45 31.34
N GLY A 329 16.00 -25.20 30.45
CA GLY A 329 14.75 -24.80 29.86
C GLY A 329 14.91 -23.56 28.94
N ARG A 330 13.82 -22.82 28.70
CA ARG A 330 13.76 -21.68 27.76
C ARG A 330 14.68 -20.51 28.11
N ALA A 331 15.12 -20.38 29.39
CA ALA A 331 16.05 -19.32 29.82
C ALA A 331 17.35 -19.25 29.02
N TYR A 332 17.69 -20.33 28.38
CA TYR A 332 18.84 -20.53 27.55
C TYR A 332 18.87 -19.70 26.24
N PHE A 333 17.72 -19.29 25.70
CA PHE A 333 17.63 -18.47 24.46
C PHE A 333 17.75 -16.97 24.71
N PHE A 334 17.87 -16.55 25.97
CA PHE A 334 17.93 -15.15 26.35
C PHE A 334 19.35 -14.69 26.62
N PRO A 335 19.61 -13.38 26.52
CA PRO A 335 20.91 -12.83 26.88
C PRO A 335 21.26 -13.15 28.35
N PRO A 336 22.50 -13.55 28.65
CA PRO A 336 22.94 -13.65 30.02
C PRO A 336 22.93 -12.25 30.69
N GLN A 337 22.62 -12.21 32.00
CA GLN A 337 22.61 -10.97 32.79
C GLN A 337 21.64 -9.88 32.32
N ASP A 338 20.53 -10.26 31.68
CA ASP A 338 19.49 -9.32 31.23
C ASP A 338 20.02 -8.15 30.38
N ARG A 339 20.97 -8.45 29.51
CA ARG A 339 21.49 -7.45 28.57
C ARG A 339 20.40 -6.97 27.62
N PRO A 340 20.14 -5.66 27.51
CA PRO A 340 19.25 -5.13 26.49
C PRO A 340 19.69 -5.55 25.07
N LEU A 341 18.73 -5.91 24.22
CA LEU A 341 18.94 -6.15 22.81
C LEU A 341 18.54 -4.93 21.99
N TYR A 342 19.17 -4.74 20.85
CA TYR A 342 18.88 -3.61 19.99
C TYR A 342 17.42 -3.63 19.50
N LYS A 343 16.66 -2.53 19.74
CA LYS A 343 15.25 -2.34 19.37
C LYS A 343 14.39 -3.60 19.63
N THR A 344 14.58 -4.20 20.79
CA THR A 344 13.92 -5.46 21.16
C THR A 344 13.45 -5.40 22.59
N LEU A 345 12.24 -5.91 22.83
CA LEU A 345 11.70 -6.10 24.17
C LEU A 345 11.49 -7.59 24.43
N TYR A 346 11.85 -8.04 25.63
CA TYR A 346 11.62 -9.42 26.10
C TYR A 346 11.41 -9.44 27.61
N ARG A 347 10.79 -10.51 28.12
CA ARG A 347 10.66 -10.76 29.56
C ARG A 347 11.86 -11.58 30.03
N SER A 348 12.61 -11.03 30.99
CA SER A 348 13.75 -11.71 31.59
C SER A 348 13.33 -13.04 32.23
N PRO A 349 13.95 -14.15 31.88
CA PRO A 349 13.73 -15.42 32.59
C PRO A 349 14.33 -15.43 33.99
N LEU A 350 15.18 -14.48 34.35
CA LEU A 350 15.84 -14.39 35.67
C LEU A 350 15.00 -13.58 36.65
N THR A 351 14.48 -12.44 36.23
CA THR A 351 13.76 -11.49 37.11
C THR A 351 12.25 -11.46 36.85
N GLY A 352 11.80 -11.92 35.69
CA GLY A 352 10.41 -11.80 35.27
C GLY A 352 10.02 -10.37 34.80
N GLU A 353 10.97 -9.43 34.78
CA GLU A 353 10.75 -8.06 34.36
C GLU A 353 10.98 -7.90 32.85
N LEU A 354 10.40 -6.83 32.26
CA LEU A 354 10.62 -6.49 30.85
C LEU A 354 12.01 -5.84 30.70
N VAL A 355 12.77 -6.33 29.73
CA VAL A 355 14.13 -5.87 29.44
C VAL A 355 14.21 -5.41 27.99
N GLY A 356 14.86 -4.29 27.75
CA GLY A 356 15.06 -3.69 26.44
C GLY A 356 14.27 -2.40 26.27
N ASN A 357 14.35 -1.83 25.10
CA ASN A 357 13.55 -0.67 24.69
C ASN A 357 13.34 -0.66 23.18
N CYS A 358 12.42 0.17 22.73
CA CYS A 358 12.09 0.33 21.32
C CYS A 358 12.99 1.35 20.58
N ASP A 359 13.77 2.16 21.30
CA ASP A 359 14.55 3.27 20.73
C ASP A 359 16.06 2.97 20.59
N GLY A 360 16.44 1.71 20.72
CA GLY A 360 17.83 1.26 20.66
C GLY A 360 18.42 0.94 22.05
N PHE A 361 19.73 0.99 22.17
CA PHE A 361 20.35 0.81 23.49
C PHE A 361 20.15 2.07 24.32
N PRO A 362 19.82 1.94 25.61
CA PRO A 362 19.82 3.09 26.51
C PRO A 362 21.20 3.72 26.47
N GLU A 363 21.26 5.06 26.33
CA GLU A 363 22.51 5.79 26.54
C GLU A 363 23.00 5.46 27.94
N ARG A 364 24.23 4.97 28.05
CA ARG A 364 24.87 4.79 29.36
C ARG A 364 25.00 6.19 29.98
N GLU A 365 24.13 6.52 30.90
CA GLU A 365 24.33 7.70 31.76
C GLU A 365 25.75 7.60 32.39
N GLY A 366 26.65 8.49 32.00
CA GLY A 366 27.90 8.72 32.68
C GLY A 366 29.14 7.97 32.17
N THR A 367 29.45 8.05 30.86
CA THR A 367 30.85 7.95 30.42
C THR A 367 31.26 9.20 29.66
N THR A 368 31.38 10.30 30.40
CA THR A 368 32.29 11.38 30.03
C THR A 368 33.73 10.82 29.94
N GLU A 369 34.40 11.18 28.87
CA GLU A 369 35.81 11.05 28.61
C GLU A 369 36.70 10.92 29.87
N ASN A 370 37.14 9.69 30.20
CA ASN A 370 38.35 9.43 30.92
C ASN A 370 38.57 7.92 31.15
N HIS A 371 38.83 7.16 30.09
CA HIS A 371 39.57 5.91 30.22
C HIS A 371 40.39 5.64 28.94
N ARG A 372 41.43 6.47 28.79
CA ARG A 372 42.55 6.12 27.88
C ARG A 372 43.72 5.51 28.67
N GLU A 373 43.43 4.68 29.67
CA GLU A 373 44.48 3.89 30.34
C GLU A 373 43.85 2.69 31.04
N SER A 374 43.54 1.66 30.28
CA SER A 374 43.56 0.25 30.71
C SER A 374 43.39 -0.62 29.47
N GLY A 375 44.32 -1.49 29.21
CA GLY A 375 44.37 -2.36 28.05
C GLY A 375 43.24 -3.40 28.01
N THR A 376 42.04 -2.96 27.80
CA THR A 376 40.89 -3.78 27.42
C THR A 376 40.91 -3.93 25.91
N PRO A 377 40.76 -5.15 25.34
CA PRO A 377 40.77 -5.33 23.91
C PRO A 377 39.63 -4.52 23.30
N ALA A 378 39.88 -3.90 22.14
CA ALA A 378 38.92 -3.18 21.34
C ALA A 378 37.66 -4.08 21.10
N PRO A 379 36.42 -3.50 21.06
CA PRO A 379 35.21 -4.25 20.80
C PRO A 379 35.38 -5.05 19.52
N GLU A 380 35.14 -6.34 19.58
CA GLU A 380 35.46 -7.33 18.56
C GLU A 380 34.77 -7.13 17.22
N THR A 381 33.77 -6.25 17.10
CA THR A 381 33.17 -5.86 15.81
C THR A 381 32.45 -4.51 15.93
N ALA A 382 32.49 -3.73 14.86
CA ALA A 382 31.70 -2.48 14.68
C ALA A 382 30.18 -2.66 14.90
N LEU A 383 29.68 -3.87 14.96
CA LEU A 383 28.27 -4.24 15.22
C LEU A 383 27.88 -4.22 16.71
N GLU A 384 28.76 -3.93 17.64
CA GLU A 384 28.43 -3.95 19.08
C GLU A 384 27.87 -2.62 19.60
N THR A 385 27.77 -1.63 18.73
CA THR A 385 27.22 -0.30 19.05
C THR A 385 25.83 -0.12 18.43
N ALA A 386 25.00 0.75 19.01
CA ALA A 386 23.74 1.17 18.42
C ALA A 386 23.93 1.69 16.98
N GLN A 387 24.97 2.49 16.74
CA GLN A 387 25.32 3.01 15.42
C GLN A 387 25.64 1.90 14.40
N GLY A 388 26.29 0.82 14.82
CA GLY A 388 26.56 -0.33 13.96
C GLY A 388 25.29 -1.06 13.52
N PHE A 389 24.31 -1.19 14.41
CA PHE A 389 23.01 -1.76 14.06
C PHE A 389 22.17 -0.83 13.20
N ASP A 390 22.18 0.48 13.44
CA ASP A 390 21.48 1.47 12.59
C ASP A 390 22.04 1.43 11.16
N GLU A 391 23.35 1.40 11.00
CA GLU A 391 23.99 1.28 9.69
C GLU A 391 23.66 -0.04 9.00
N LEU A 392 23.64 -1.15 9.75
CA LEU A 392 23.22 -2.46 9.26
C LEU A 392 21.76 -2.40 8.77
N GLU A 393 20.83 -1.87 9.55
CA GLU A 393 19.43 -1.72 9.18
C GLU A 393 19.27 -0.90 7.92
N ARG A 394 19.94 0.26 7.85
CA ARG A 394 19.91 1.13 6.68
C ARG A 394 20.41 0.39 5.43
N ARG A 395 21.55 -0.29 5.51
CA ARG A 395 22.12 -1.06 4.43
C ARG A 395 21.19 -2.18 3.97
N LEU A 396 20.66 -2.98 4.89
CA LEU A 396 19.81 -4.11 4.56
C LEU A 396 18.46 -3.65 3.97
N SER A 397 17.89 -2.55 4.46
CA SER A 397 16.67 -1.96 3.91
C SER A 397 16.83 -1.50 2.45
N THR A 398 18.05 -1.16 2.03
CA THR A 398 18.32 -0.70 0.66
C THR A 398 18.83 -1.78 -0.29
N THR A 399 19.19 -2.95 0.23
CA THR A 399 19.82 -4.02 -0.56
C THR A 399 19.04 -5.33 -0.57
N LEU A 400 18.12 -5.57 0.37
CA LEU A 400 17.29 -6.75 0.38
C LEU A 400 15.97 -6.48 -0.35
N PHE A 401 15.57 -7.44 -1.18
CA PHE A 401 14.35 -7.38 -1.96
C PHE A 401 13.48 -8.63 -1.70
N PRO A 402 12.13 -8.53 -1.79
CA PRO A 402 11.25 -9.63 -1.44
C PRO A 402 11.26 -10.74 -2.49
N ASP A 403 11.36 -12.00 -2.07
CA ASP A 403 11.39 -13.14 -2.97
C ASP A 403 10.04 -13.88 -3.00
N TYR A 404 9.25 -13.64 -4.05
CA TYR A 404 7.94 -14.26 -4.28
C TYR A 404 8.01 -15.53 -5.12
N SER A 405 9.18 -16.04 -5.46
CA SER A 405 9.35 -17.15 -6.41
C SER A 405 8.72 -18.46 -5.99
N ALA A 406 8.46 -18.66 -4.70
CA ALA A 406 7.80 -19.83 -4.15
C ALA A 406 6.30 -19.62 -3.87
N VAL A 407 5.75 -18.45 -4.18
CA VAL A 407 4.35 -18.14 -3.90
C VAL A 407 3.45 -18.72 -4.99
N ASP A 408 2.47 -19.50 -4.58
CA ASP A 408 1.37 -19.88 -5.46
C ASP A 408 0.27 -18.82 -5.47
N PHE A 409 0.37 -17.88 -6.42
CA PHE A 409 -0.61 -16.82 -6.59
C PHE A 409 -2.01 -17.30 -7.01
N SER A 410 -2.17 -18.54 -7.48
CA SER A 410 -3.48 -19.07 -7.86
C SER A 410 -4.42 -19.26 -6.67
N ARG A 411 -3.88 -19.38 -5.46
CA ARG A 411 -4.65 -19.52 -4.21
C ARG A 411 -5.34 -18.23 -3.78
N TYR A 412 -4.80 -17.06 -4.20
CA TYR A 412 -5.30 -15.76 -3.80
C TYR A 412 -6.54 -15.38 -4.61
N ILE A 413 -7.53 -14.80 -3.92
CA ILE A 413 -8.83 -14.44 -4.50
C ILE A 413 -8.86 -12.96 -4.90
N LEU A 414 -9.66 -12.65 -5.92
CA LEU A 414 -9.85 -11.30 -6.45
C LEU A 414 -11.26 -10.82 -6.10
N ALA A 415 -11.48 -10.56 -4.81
CA ALA A 415 -12.79 -10.11 -4.34
C ALA A 415 -13.02 -8.64 -4.67
N VAL A 416 -14.23 -8.33 -5.11
CA VAL A 416 -14.71 -6.95 -5.30
C VAL A 416 -15.36 -6.51 -4.01
N ASP A 417 -14.72 -5.60 -3.28
CA ASP A 417 -15.21 -5.11 -1.98
C ASP A 417 -15.99 -3.80 -2.12
N ASP A 418 -15.63 -2.95 -3.11
CA ASP A 418 -16.14 -1.60 -3.25
C ASP A 418 -16.18 -1.17 -4.73
N GLU A 419 -17.03 -0.19 -5.03
CA GLU A 419 -17.07 0.46 -6.34
C GLU A 419 -15.94 1.51 -6.53
N ASN A 420 -15.26 1.87 -5.45
CA ASN A 420 -14.14 2.80 -5.49
C ASN A 420 -13.02 2.30 -6.43
N PRO A 421 -12.68 3.03 -7.50
CA PRO A 421 -11.74 2.56 -8.52
C PRO A 421 -10.36 2.20 -7.96
N MET A 422 -9.90 2.88 -6.90
CA MET A 422 -8.60 2.58 -6.29
C MET A 422 -8.69 1.34 -5.40
N HIS A 423 -9.78 1.18 -4.64
CA HIS A 423 -10.00 -0.04 -3.84
C HIS A 423 -10.03 -1.27 -4.74
N ARG A 424 -10.56 -1.14 -5.96
CA ARG A 424 -10.53 -2.22 -6.96
C ARG A 424 -9.11 -2.60 -7.35
N LEU A 425 -8.18 -1.66 -7.49
CA LEU A 425 -6.76 -1.98 -7.68
C LEU A 425 -6.22 -2.77 -6.49
N TRP A 426 -6.57 -2.40 -5.26
CA TRP A 426 -6.10 -3.10 -4.07
C TRP A 426 -6.62 -4.53 -3.97
N THR A 427 -7.87 -4.79 -4.34
CA THR A 427 -8.56 -6.06 -4.06
C THR A 427 -8.69 -6.97 -5.28
N GLU A 428 -8.78 -6.41 -6.50
CA GLU A 428 -9.02 -7.18 -7.71
C GLU A 428 -7.73 -7.55 -8.47
N GLY A 429 -6.55 -7.12 -8.04
CA GLY A 429 -5.26 -7.41 -8.65
C GLY A 429 -4.39 -8.33 -7.81
N ARG A 430 -3.59 -9.18 -8.47
CA ARG A 430 -2.49 -9.88 -7.84
C ARG A 430 -1.22 -9.04 -8.04
N TRP A 431 -0.58 -8.67 -6.95
CA TRP A 431 0.52 -7.72 -6.97
C TRP A 431 1.77 -8.32 -6.34
N LEU A 432 2.91 -8.15 -7.00
CA LEU A 432 4.19 -8.10 -6.30
C LEU A 432 4.19 -6.82 -5.45
N LYS A 433 4.79 -6.83 -4.28
CA LYS A 433 4.87 -5.66 -3.41
C LYS A 433 6.32 -5.34 -3.08
N ALA A 434 6.72 -4.09 -3.28
CA ALA A 434 8.05 -3.60 -2.92
C ALA A 434 7.99 -2.09 -2.62
N TYR A 435 9.03 -1.55 -2.02
CA TYR A 435 9.19 -0.11 -1.83
C TYR A 435 10.41 0.42 -2.60
N LEU A 436 10.34 1.66 -3.04
CA LEU A 436 11.44 2.41 -3.65
C LEU A 436 12.30 3.11 -2.59
N ALA A 437 11.71 3.37 -1.42
CA ALA A 437 12.42 3.89 -0.27
C ALA A 437 11.77 3.37 1.01
N HIS A 438 12.58 3.11 2.03
CA HIS A 438 12.08 2.89 3.37
C HIS A 438 11.92 4.23 4.09
N GLY A 439 10.77 4.44 4.75
CA GLY A 439 10.45 5.69 5.42
C GLY A 439 10.00 6.80 4.46
N CYS A 440 9.58 7.93 5.04
CA CYS A 440 9.05 9.07 4.32
C CYS A 440 10.08 10.19 4.21
N TYR A 441 10.36 10.69 3.00
CA TYR A 441 11.31 11.79 2.79
C TYR A 441 10.82 13.13 3.35
N TRP A 442 9.50 13.31 3.52
CA TRP A 442 8.93 14.54 4.05
C TRP A 442 8.92 14.58 5.58
N HIS A 443 8.50 13.52 6.23
CA HIS A 443 8.41 13.29 7.69
C HIS A 443 8.08 14.53 8.55
N ALA A 444 7.22 15.43 8.05
CA ALA A 444 6.88 16.70 8.73
C ALA A 444 5.36 16.91 8.90
N CYS A 445 4.52 15.96 8.52
CA CYS A 445 3.07 16.08 8.72
C CYS A 445 2.72 16.02 10.21
N ALA A 446 1.81 16.91 10.65
CA ALA A 446 1.46 17.06 12.07
C ALA A 446 0.74 15.81 12.63
N PHE A 447 -0.09 15.16 11.82
CA PHE A 447 -0.92 14.03 12.21
C PHE A 447 -0.20 12.67 12.11
N CYS A 448 0.95 12.62 11.43
CA CYS A 448 1.63 11.37 11.12
C CYS A 448 2.60 10.97 12.26
N ASP A 449 2.81 9.66 12.42
CA ASP A 449 3.67 9.06 13.45
C ASP A 449 5.17 9.23 13.16
N VAL A 450 5.57 10.45 12.82
CA VAL A 450 6.94 10.82 12.45
C VAL A 450 7.96 10.73 13.59
N GLN A 451 7.52 10.43 14.81
CA GLN A 451 8.42 10.10 15.91
C GLN A 451 9.03 8.69 15.75
N LEU A 452 8.36 7.82 15.00
CA LEU A 452 8.84 6.46 14.77
C LEU A 452 9.97 6.43 13.75
N ASP A 453 11.03 5.70 14.07
CA ASP A 453 12.23 5.63 13.22
C ASP A 453 11.94 5.00 11.85
N TYR A 454 11.05 4.02 11.79
CA TYR A 454 10.71 3.38 10.51
C TYR A 454 9.98 4.31 9.54
N ILE A 455 9.34 5.42 10.03
CA ILE A 455 8.77 6.46 9.19
C ILE A 455 9.80 7.57 8.91
N ARG A 456 10.54 8.00 9.95
CA ARG A 456 11.49 9.10 9.86
C ARG A 456 12.77 8.75 9.11
N GLY A 457 13.20 7.49 9.23
CA GLY A 457 14.47 7.00 8.70
C GLY A 457 14.44 6.78 7.19
N PHE A 458 14.45 7.85 6.38
CA PHE A 458 14.40 7.75 4.91
C PHE A 458 15.64 7.08 4.32
N SER A 459 15.44 6.03 3.53
CA SER A 459 16.51 5.24 2.91
C SER A 459 16.07 4.74 1.52
N PRO A 460 16.43 5.42 0.42
CA PRO A 460 16.11 5.00 -0.93
C PRO A 460 16.90 3.76 -1.35
N VAL A 461 16.25 2.86 -2.07
CA VAL A 461 16.87 1.63 -2.60
C VAL A 461 17.65 1.91 -3.89
N ASN A 462 18.53 0.97 -4.27
CA ASN A 462 19.06 0.96 -5.63
C ASN A 462 17.95 0.49 -6.59
N VAL A 463 17.38 1.44 -7.32
CA VAL A 463 16.21 1.20 -8.19
C VAL A 463 16.53 0.23 -9.32
N GLU A 464 17.76 0.24 -9.86
CA GLU A 464 18.17 -0.67 -10.93
C GLU A 464 18.27 -2.12 -10.45
N ALA A 465 18.87 -2.33 -9.28
CA ALA A 465 18.94 -3.64 -8.66
C ALA A 465 17.54 -4.17 -8.30
N LEU A 466 16.69 -3.32 -7.74
CA LEU A 466 15.28 -3.65 -7.44
C LEU A 466 14.51 -4.00 -8.71
N PHE A 467 14.63 -3.18 -9.77
CA PHE A 467 13.95 -3.43 -11.05
C PHE A 467 14.34 -4.78 -11.65
N ASN A 468 15.66 -5.07 -11.72
CA ASN A 468 16.15 -6.35 -12.25
C ASN A 468 15.62 -7.54 -11.43
N HIS A 469 15.55 -7.39 -10.10
CA HIS A 469 14.98 -8.41 -9.23
C HIS A 469 13.50 -8.60 -9.52
N LEU A 470 12.69 -7.53 -9.54
CA LEU A 470 11.24 -7.59 -9.76
C LEU A 470 10.87 -8.08 -11.17
N ALA A 471 11.61 -7.68 -12.20
CA ALA A 471 11.42 -8.20 -13.56
C ALA A 471 11.65 -9.73 -13.63
N ASN A 472 12.65 -10.23 -12.90
CA ASN A 472 12.86 -11.66 -12.73
C ASN A 472 11.71 -12.34 -11.96
N GLN A 473 11.23 -11.73 -10.87
CA GLN A 473 10.08 -12.24 -10.12
C GLN A 473 8.83 -12.30 -11.02
N ALA A 474 8.55 -11.25 -11.78
CA ALA A 474 7.42 -11.20 -12.72
C ALA A 474 7.50 -12.32 -13.77
N LYS A 475 8.70 -12.58 -14.31
CA LYS A 475 8.92 -13.69 -15.26
C LYS A 475 8.67 -15.07 -14.63
N ARG A 476 9.07 -15.26 -13.37
CA ARG A 476 8.95 -16.57 -12.65
C ARG A 476 7.53 -16.83 -12.17
N THR A 477 6.85 -15.81 -11.67
CA THR A 477 5.51 -15.94 -11.07
C THR A 477 4.38 -15.72 -12.08
N GLY A 478 4.65 -15.11 -13.23
CA GLY A 478 3.64 -14.64 -14.17
C GLY A 478 2.91 -13.36 -13.71
N ILE A 479 3.25 -12.81 -12.54
CA ILE A 479 2.62 -11.60 -11.99
C ILE A 479 3.40 -10.37 -12.44
N ARG A 480 2.79 -9.56 -13.29
CA ARG A 480 3.38 -8.32 -13.84
C ARG A 480 2.96 -7.06 -13.08
N GLY A 481 1.98 -7.18 -12.20
CA GLY A 481 1.53 -6.09 -11.37
C GLY A 481 2.46 -5.84 -10.18
N LEU A 482 2.81 -4.58 -9.92
CA LEU A 482 3.62 -4.16 -8.78
C LEU A 482 2.87 -3.08 -8.00
N HIS A 483 2.64 -3.34 -6.72
CA HIS A 483 2.19 -2.34 -5.76
C HIS A 483 3.40 -1.78 -4.99
N LEU A 484 3.67 -0.50 -5.16
CA LEU A 484 4.68 0.22 -4.40
C LEU A 484 4.11 0.57 -3.02
N VAL A 485 4.66 -0.05 -1.98
CA VAL A 485 4.18 0.10 -0.60
C VAL A 485 4.96 1.16 0.19
N ASP A 486 5.44 2.17 -0.52
CA ASP A 486 6.11 3.33 0.07
C ASP A 486 5.14 4.16 0.91
N GLU A 487 5.63 4.81 1.96
CA GLU A 487 4.90 5.89 2.63
C GLU A 487 4.66 7.07 1.68
N ALA A 488 5.65 7.39 0.88
CA ALA A 488 5.59 8.32 -0.24
C ALA A 488 6.74 7.99 -1.21
N ALA A 489 6.44 7.43 -2.37
CA ALA A 489 7.44 7.04 -3.35
C ALA A 489 8.19 8.27 -3.89
N PRO A 490 9.53 8.29 -3.85
CA PRO A 490 10.32 9.42 -4.34
C PRO A 490 10.19 9.58 -5.86
N VAL A 491 9.98 10.82 -6.32
CA VAL A 491 9.76 11.10 -7.76
C VAL A 491 10.93 10.61 -8.60
N ALA A 492 12.18 10.86 -8.17
CA ALA A 492 13.37 10.40 -8.90
C ALA A 492 13.42 8.88 -9.04
N SER A 493 13.06 8.14 -7.98
CA SER A 493 13.03 6.68 -8.01
C SER A 493 11.91 6.16 -8.92
N LEU A 494 10.73 6.80 -8.92
CA LEU A 494 9.64 6.48 -9.83
C LEU A 494 10.03 6.69 -11.29
N VAL A 495 10.67 7.82 -11.61
CA VAL A 495 11.16 8.13 -12.95
C VAL A 495 12.19 7.09 -13.38
N ARG A 496 13.16 6.76 -12.52
CA ARG A 496 14.16 5.74 -12.84
C ARG A 496 13.54 4.36 -13.07
N LEU A 497 12.57 3.96 -12.25
CA LEU A 497 11.83 2.72 -12.44
C LEU A 497 11.10 2.72 -13.79
N ALA A 498 10.42 3.80 -14.13
CA ALA A 498 9.69 3.95 -15.40
C ALA A 498 10.63 3.87 -16.61
N GLU A 499 11.80 4.53 -16.56
CA GLU A 499 12.83 4.45 -17.61
C GLU A 499 13.29 3.01 -17.85
N LEU A 500 13.68 2.31 -16.77
CA LEU A 500 14.15 0.93 -16.82
C LEU A 500 13.07 -0.01 -17.35
N ASN A 501 11.85 0.15 -16.85
CA ASN A 501 10.72 -0.68 -17.23
C ASN A 501 10.37 -0.50 -18.72
N ARG A 502 10.37 0.74 -19.20
CA ARG A 502 10.15 1.05 -20.62
C ARG A 502 11.24 0.47 -21.51
N ALA A 503 12.50 0.60 -21.12
CA ALA A 503 13.63 0.05 -21.86
C ALA A 503 13.61 -1.47 -21.97
N ALA A 504 13.04 -2.15 -20.97
CA ALA A 504 12.85 -3.60 -20.92
C ALA A 504 11.52 -4.08 -21.55
N ALA A 505 10.86 -3.26 -22.36
CA ALA A 505 9.56 -3.55 -22.99
C ALA A 505 8.41 -3.82 -22.00
N LEU A 506 8.36 -3.07 -20.90
CA LEU A 506 7.29 -3.03 -19.91
C LEU A 506 6.99 -4.39 -19.25
N PRO A 507 7.96 -5.04 -18.60
CA PRO A 507 7.68 -6.27 -17.87
C PRO A 507 6.74 -6.05 -16.68
N LEU A 508 6.62 -4.81 -16.16
CA LEU A 508 5.80 -4.46 -15.02
C LEU A 508 4.76 -3.38 -15.37
N VAL A 509 3.63 -3.42 -14.68
CA VAL A 509 2.71 -2.30 -14.48
C VAL A 509 2.65 -2.00 -13.00
N PHE A 510 2.63 -0.73 -12.60
CA PHE A 510 2.76 -0.41 -11.17
C PHE A 510 1.88 0.76 -10.74
N TRP A 511 1.62 0.83 -9.46
CA TRP A 511 0.91 1.90 -8.78
C TRP A 511 1.40 2.03 -7.34
N GLY A 512 1.12 3.13 -6.67
CA GLY A 512 1.52 3.31 -5.28
C GLY A 512 1.25 4.69 -4.70
N ASN A 513 1.69 4.87 -3.46
CA ASN A 513 1.50 6.11 -2.73
C ASN A 513 2.57 7.13 -3.10
N ILE A 514 2.13 8.37 -3.29
CA ILE A 514 2.98 9.53 -3.58
C ILE A 514 2.58 10.72 -2.71
N ARG A 515 3.26 11.84 -2.87
CA ARG A 515 2.81 13.17 -2.47
C ARG A 515 2.62 14.00 -3.73
N PHE A 516 1.63 14.90 -3.78
CA PHE A 516 1.40 15.80 -4.92
C PHE A 516 2.50 16.87 -4.99
N GLU A 517 3.70 16.47 -5.46
CA GLU A 517 4.87 17.33 -5.57
C GLU A 517 4.85 18.17 -6.87
N ARG A 518 5.62 19.26 -6.87
CA ARG A 518 5.79 20.12 -8.07
C ARG A 518 6.44 19.39 -9.24
N ASP A 519 7.22 18.36 -8.94
CA ASP A 519 7.98 17.58 -9.91
C ASP A 519 7.10 16.69 -10.80
N PHE A 520 5.82 16.51 -10.44
CA PHE A 520 4.85 15.83 -11.30
C PHE A 520 4.34 16.78 -12.39
N SER A 521 5.21 17.14 -13.30
CA SER A 521 4.86 17.89 -14.50
C SER A 521 4.18 17.00 -15.56
N PRO A 522 3.56 17.56 -16.60
CA PRO A 522 3.00 16.79 -17.71
C PRO A 522 3.99 15.82 -18.38
N ASP A 523 5.24 16.23 -18.51
CA ASP A 523 6.27 15.39 -19.11
C ASP A 523 6.67 14.26 -18.17
N THR A 524 6.80 14.52 -16.84
CA THR A 524 7.03 13.49 -15.84
C THR A 524 5.88 12.48 -15.86
N ALA A 525 4.64 12.94 -15.80
CA ALA A 525 3.47 12.08 -15.81
C ALA A 525 3.40 11.23 -17.10
N ALA A 526 3.71 11.83 -18.26
CA ALA A 526 3.76 11.12 -19.54
C ALA A 526 4.84 10.02 -19.56
N LEU A 527 6.04 10.32 -19.02
CA LEU A 527 7.10 9.32 -18.89
C LEU A 527 6.71 8.20 -17.93
N LEU A 528 6.14 8.53 -16.77
CA LEU A 528 5.69 7.56 -15.78
C LEU A 528 4.61 6.64 -16.36
N ALA A 529 3.61 7.17 -17.07
CA ALA A 529 2.58 6.39 -17.75
C ALA A 529 3.19 5.49 -18.84
N ALA A 530 4.05 6.03 -19.71
CA ALA A 530 4.75 5.25 -20.72
C ALA A 530 5.68 4.19 -20.10
N GLY A 531 6.13 4.41 -18.88
CA GLY A 531 6.93 3.49 -18.09
C GLY A 531 6.13 2.49 -17.25
N GLY A 532 4.79 2.50 -17.32
CA GLY A 532 3.94 1.49 -16.68
C GLY A 532 3.25 1.92 -15.39
N LEU A 533 3.32 3.20 -14.96
CA LEU A 533 2.53 3.72 -13.86
C LEU A 533 1.06 3.86 -14.28
N ILE A 534 0.15 3.19 -13.58
CA ILE A 534 -1.28 3.18 -13.91
C ILE A 534 -2.13 4.00 -12.94
N ALA A 535 -1.69 4.14 -11.71
CA ALA A 535 -2.44 4.85 -10.68
C ALA A 535 -1.53 5.40 -9.59
N VAL A 536 -1.98 6.46 -8.94
CA VAL A 536 -1.34 7.04 -7.75
C VAL A 536 -2.38 7.33 -6.67
N SER A 537 -1.97 7.16 -5.42
CA SER A 537 -2.73 7.63 -4.26
C SER A 537 -1.90 8.63 -3.46
N ALA A 538 -2.55 9.70 -2.98
CA ALA A 538 -1.86 10.72 -2.20
C ALA A 538 -2.80 11.40 -1.21
N GLY A 539 -2.26 11.83 -0.07
CA GLY A 539 -3.03 12.60 0.90
C GLY A 539 -3.22 14.06 0.46
N ILE A 540 -4.45 14.51 0.35
CA ILE A 540 -4.83 15.92 0.35
C ILE A 540 -5.13 16.35 1.79
N GLU A 541 -5.73 15.47 2.56
CA GLU A 541 -6.12 15.56 3.96
C GLU A 541 -7.24 16.61 4.13
N VAL A 542 -6.93 17.84 4.48
CA VAL A 542 -7.90 18.95 4.60
C VAL A 542 -7.69 19.91 3.43
N ALA A 543 -8.61 19.95 2.49
CA ALA A 543 -8.47 20.66 1.21
C ALA A 543 -8.77 22.17 1.32
N THR A 544 -8.22 22.83 2.35
CA THR A 544 -8.29 24.28 2.57
C THR A 544 -6.89 24.86 2.77
N PRO A 545 -6.66 26.15 2.43
CA PRO A 545 -5.37 26.79 2.68
C PRO A 545 -4.93 26.73 4.15
N GLY A 546 -5.87 26.87 5.09
CA GLY A 546 -5.64 26.71 6.52
C GLY A 546 -5.24 25.30 6.90
N GLY A 547 -5.94 24.30 6.34
CA GLY A 547 -5.70 22.88 6.54
C GLY A 547 -4.30 22.45 6.10
N PHE A 548 -3.92 22.74 4.86
CA PHE A 548 -2.57 22.42 4.34
C PHE A 548 -1.44 22.97 5.24
N LYS A 549 -1.58 24.22 5.68
CA LYS A 549 -0.59 24.88 6.54
C LYS A 549 -0.54 24.23 7.93
N ARG A 550 -1.71 24.00 8.54
CA ARG A 550 -1.84 23.47 9.89
C ARG A 550 -1.33 22.02 10.00
N LEU A 551 -1.62 21.21 8.98
CA LEU A 551 -1.16 19.83 8.92
C LEU A 551 0.32 19.70 8.55
N GLY A 552 1.02 20.78 8.21
CA GLY A 552 2.43 20.75 7.83
C GLY A 552 2.70 19.95 6.56
N LYS A 553 1.73 19.89 5.66
CA LYS A 553 1.77 19.05 4.46
C LYS A 553 2.84 19.49 3.45
N GLY A 554 3.22 20.80 3.45
CA GLY A 554 4.21 21.35 2.52
C GLY A 554 3.74 21.47 1.07
N ILE A 555 2.48 21.17 0.80
CA ILE A 555 1.80 21.35 -0.49
C ILE A 555 0.60 22.27 -0.34
N GLY A 556 0.07 22.75 -1.46
CA GLY A 556 -1.14 23.56 -1.49
C GLY A 556 -2.07 23.10 -2.62
N LEU A 557 -3.28 23.66 -2.65
CA LEU A 557 -4.31 23.28 -3.65
C LEU A 557 -3.81 23.43 -5.09
N GLU A 558 -3.05 24.49 -5.39
CA GLU A 558 -2.49 24.69 -6.73
C GLU A 558 -1.57 23.54 -7.16
N GLN A 559 -0.73 23.04 -6.24
CA GLN A 559 0.14 21.89 -6.54
C GLN A 559 -0.68 20.61 -6.77
N VAL A 560 -1.73 20.40 -5.96
CA VAL A 560 -2.66 19.27 -6.13
C VAL A 560 -3.31 19.34 -7.51
N VAL A 561 -3.86 20.48 -7.89
CA VAL A 561 -4.49 20.68 -9.22
C VAL A 561 -3.49 20.41 -10.35
N ARG A 562 -2.29 20.97 -10.27
CA ARG A 562 -1.25 20.79 -11.29
C ARG A 562 -0.84 19.32 -11.44
N ALA A 563 -0.57 18.63 -10.34
CA ALA A 563 -0.16 17.23 -10.35
C ALA A 563 -1.29 16.32 -10.87
N CYS A 564 -2.52 16.51 -10.38
CA CYS A 564 -3.67 15.75 -10.84
C CYS A 564 -3.96 15.98 -12.32
N ALA A 565 -3.90 17.23 -12.80
CA ALA A 565 -4.07 17.55 -14.23
C ALA A 565 -3.02 16.83 -15.09
N ALA A 566 -1.75 16.84 -14.66
CA ALA A 566 -0.68 16.13 -15.35
C ALA A 566 -0.92 14.61 -15.40
N PHE A 567 -1.37 14.02 -14.30
CA PHE A 567 -1.71 12.59 -14.24
C PHE A 567 -2.92 12.25 -15.12
N LYS A 568 -3.97 13.06 -15.08
CA LYS A 568 -5.17 12.83 -15.92
C LYS A 568 -4.85 12.95 -17.41
N GLU A 569 -4.04 13.92 -17.81
CA GLU A 569 -3.55 14.03 -19.19
C GLU A 569 -2.72 12.81 -19.62
N ALA A 570 -2.01 12.18 -18.69
CA ALA A 570 -1.23 10.97 -18.94
C ALA A 570 -2.05 9.67 -18.85
N GLY A 571 -3.33 9.74 -18.44
CA GLY A 571 -4.20 8.56 -18.27
C GLY A 571 -3.89 7.76 -16.98
N ILE A 572 -3.30 8.39 -15.97
CA ILE A 572 -3.00 7.80 -14.67
C ILE A 572 -4.17 8.08 -13.74
N LEU A 573 -4.69 7.05 -13.06
CA LEU A 573 -5.74 7.16 -12.06
C LEU A 573 -5.23 7.90 -10.81
N THR A 574 -6.06 8.77 -10.25
CA THR A 574 -5.74 9.59 -9.08
C THR A 574 -6.70 9.32 -7.92
N HIS A 575 -6.13 9.01 -6.76
CA HIS A 575 -6.86 8.79 -5.52
C HIS A 575 -6.40 9.76 -4.43
N ALA A 576 -7.35 10.27 -3.64
CA ALA A 576 -7.08 11.20 -2.56
C ALA A 576 -7.44 10.62 -1.19
N TYR A 577 -6.51 10.64 -0.25
CA TYR A 577 -6.82 10.47 1.17
C TYR A 577 -7.21 11.80 1.79
N LEU A 578 -8.25 11.78 2.61
CA LEU A 578 -8.90 12.95 3.17
C LEU A 578 -9.08 12.77 4.67
N ILE A 579 -8.93 13.86 5.42
CA ILE A 579 -9.11 13.87 6.88
C ILE A 579 -10.16 14.92 7.23
N PHE A 580 -11.07 14.56 8.13
CA PHE A 580 -11.96 15.48 8.83
C PHE A 580 -11.92 15.25 10.33
N GLY A 581 -12.37 16.26 11.09
CA GLY A 581 -12.41 16.14 12.56
C GLY A 581 -11.06 16.37 13.25
N TYR A 582 -10.15 17.12 12.63
CA TYR A 582 -8.94 17.57 13.30
C TYR A 582 -9.31 18.45 14.52
N TYR A 583 -8.61 18.30 15.62
CA TYR A 583 -9.01 18.78 16.95
C TYR A 583 -9.46 20.26 17.04
N ASP A 584 -9.02 21.12 16.14
CA ASP A 584 -9.39 22.54 16.08
C ASP A 584 -10.10 22.90 14.76
N GLN A 585 -10.58 21.92 14.01
CA GLN A 585 -11.38 22.09 12.81
C GLN A 585 -12.82 22.43 13.18
N ASP A 586 -13.40 23.40 12.52
CA ASP A 586 -14.82 23.73 12.67
C ASP A 586 -15.65 23.19 11.50
N ASP A 587 -16.98 23.27 11.66
CA ASP A 587 -17.95 22.82 10.65
C ASP A 587 -17.72 23.54 9.30
N GLN A 588 -17.36 24.82 9.33
CA GLN A 588 -17.11 25.60 8.12
C GLN A 588 -15.94 25.02 7.31
N GLU A 589 -14.85 24.67 7.96
CA GLU A 589 -13.68 24.12 7.27
C GLU A 589 -13.93 22.71 6.72
N ILE A 590 -14.75 21.91 7.39
CA ILE A 590 -15.17 20.60 6.87
C ILE A 590 -15.97 20.79 5.58
N ILE A 591 -16.92 21.71 5.56
CA ILE A 591 -17.76 22.02 4.40
C ILE A 591 -16.93 22.66 3.27
N ASP A 592 -16.00 23.55 3.59
CA ASP A 592 -15.10 24.18 2.61
C ASP A 592 -14.15 23.12 1.98
N SER A 593 -13.66 22.16 2.78
CA SER A 593 -12.86 21.05 2.29
C SER A 593 -13.67 20.13 1.37
N ALA A 594 -14.91 19.82 1.76
CA ALA A 594 -15.81 19.01 0.94
C ALA A 594 -16.17 19.72 -0.39
N GLU A 595 -16.41 21.03 -0.39
CA GLU A 595 -16.67 21.80 -1.62
C GLU A 595 -15.45 21.82 -2.55
N THR A 596 -14.24 22.00 -2.00
CA THR A 596 -13.00 21.93 -2.80
C THR A 596 -12.86 20.56 -3.48
N LEU A 597 -13.18 19.50 -2.76
CA LEU A 597 -13.15 18.13 -3.31
C LEU A 597 -14.21 17.92 -4.38
N ARG A 598 -15.45 18.38 -4.15
CA ARG A 598 -16.50 18.34 -5.17
C ARG A 598 -16.00 18.98 -6.48
N GLN A 599 -15.35 20.14 -6.40
CA GLN A 599 -14.79 20.84 -7.58
C GLN A 599 -13.64 20.04 -8.23
N LEU A 600 -12.80 19.34 -7.45
CA LEU A 600 -11.75 18.48 -8.01
C LEU A 600 -12.36 17.28 -8.78
N PHE A 601 -13.44 16.69 -8.28
CA PHE A 601 -14.19 15.63 -8.99
C PHE A 601 -14.92 16.18 -10.22
N GLU A 602 -15.59 17.34 -10.11
CA GLU A 602 -16.26 18.02 -11.20
C GLU A 602 -15.30 18.35 -12.35
N ALA A 603 -14.09 18.78 -12.04
CA ALA A 603 -13.03 19.02 -13.00
C ALA A 603 -12.35 17.74 -13.54
N GLY A 604 -12.79 16.55 -13.12
CA GLY A 604 -12.21 15.27 -13.52
C GLY A 604 -10.77 15.05 -13.06
N LEU A 605 -10.32 15.72 -12.00
CA LEU A 605 -8.95 15.64 -11.49
C LEU A 605 -8.75 14.48 -10.52
N LEU A 606 -9.82 13.99 -9.91
CA LEU A 606 -9.81 12.82 -9.03
C LEU A 606 -10.72 11.74 -9.60
N ASP A 607 -10.28 10.49 -9.52
CA ASP A 607 -11.09 9.30 -9.85
C ASP A 607 -11.76 8.73 -8.61
N SER A 608 -11.09 8.89 -7.46
CA SER A 608 -11.58 8.34 -6.19
C SER A 608 -10.99 9.06 -5.00
N GLY A 609 -11.57 8.81 -3.83
CA GLY A 609 -11.08 9.31 -2.56
C GLY A 609 -11.52 8.42 -1.40
N PHE A 610 -11.04 8.74 -0.22
CA PHE A 610 -11.45 8.10 1.02
C PHE A 610 -11.35 9.08 2.19
N TRP A 611 -12.44 9.18 2.98
CA TRP A 611 -12.46 9.99 4.19
C TRP A 611 -12.02 9.20 5.42
N HIS A 612 -11.10 9.78 6.16
CA HIS A 612 -10.73 9.32 7.50
C HIS A 612 -11.14 10.35 8.54
N LYS A 613 -11.80 9.91 9.62
CA LYS A 613 -11.87 10.75 10.81
C LYS A 613 -10.47 10.85 11.41
N PHE A 614 -10.05 12.06 11.78
CA PHE A 614 -8.76 12.26 12.43
C PHE A 614 -8.66 11.43 13.72
N VAL A 615 -7.58 10.72 13.85
CA VAL A 615 -7.19 10.01 15.06
C VAL A 615 -5.93 10.66 15.60
N LEU A 616 -5.95 11.07 16.86
CA LEU A 616 -4.76 11.55 17.54
C LEU A 616 -3.92 10.34 17.94
N THR A 617 -2.71 10.22 17.38
CA THR A 617 -1.83 9.10 17.71
C THR A 617 -0.69 9.54 18.64
N ARG A 618 -0.26 8.64 19.52
CA ARG A 618 0.80 8.89 20.52
C ARG A 618 2.15 9.24 19.88
N HIS A 619 2.44 8.68 18.71
CA HIS A 619 3.70 8.90 18.01
C HIS A 619 3.63 10.03 16.99
N SER A 620 2.49 10.72 16.88
CA SER A 620 2.32 11.85 15.97
C SER A 620 3.11 13.07 16.43
N ARG A 621 3.48 13.89 15.43
CA ARG A 621 4.16 15.17 15.70
C ARG A 621 3.30 16.10 16.56
N ILE A 622 1.99 16.17 16.30
CA ILE A 622 1.10 17.05 17.07
C ILE A 622 1.06 16.66 18.55
N TYR A 623 1.04 15.37 18.86
CA TYR A 623 1.05 14.91 20.25
C TYR A 623 2.37 15.28 20.94
N ALA A 624 3.51 15.08 20.26
CA ALA A 624 4.81 15.51 20.77
C ALA A 624 4.91 17.02 20.98
N GLU A 625 4.29 17.81 20.10
CA GLU A 625 4.21 19.27 20.24
C GLU A 625 3.26 19.68 21.36
N TRP A 626 2.14 19.00 21.54
CA TRP A 626 1.22 19.21 22.64
C TRP A 626 1.89 18.95 24.00
N LYS A 627 2.64 17.88 24.16
CA LYS A 627 3.45 17.63 25.38
C LYS A 627 4.42 18.77 25.69
N ARG A 628 4.86 19.53 24.70
CA ARG A 628 5.71 20.72 24.84
C ARG A 628 4.91 22.02 25.01
N GLY A 629 3.59 21.95 25.21
CA GLY A 629 2.71 23.10 25.43
C GLY A 629 2.37 23.90 24.17
N ARG A 630 2.62 23.42 22.96
CA ARG A 630 2.42 24.16 21.71
C ARG A 630 0.97 24.17 21.21
N HIS A 631 0.10 23.28 21.70
CA HIS A 631 -1.30 23.15 21.28
C HIS A 631 -2.24 23.37 22.49
N PRO A 632 -2.41 24.59 22.99
CA PRO A 632 -3.15 24.86 24.24
C PRO A 632 -4.66 24.54 24.13
N ARG A 633 -5.21 24.49 22.93
CA ARG A 633 -6.63 24.08 22.69
C ARG A 633 -6.85 22.60 22.65
N LEU A 634 -5.83 21.81 22.38
CA LEU A 634 -5.92 20.34 22.39
C LEU A 634 -6.05 19.86 23.83
N ARG A 635 -7.11 19.12 24.13
CA ARG A 635 -7.37 18.47 25.42
C ARG A 635 -7.38 16.98 25.21
N VAL A 636 -6.29 16.31 25.58
CA VAL A 636 -6.20 14.84 25.54
C VAL A 636 -6.90 14.31 26.78
N GLU A 637 -7.86 13.39 26.59
CA GLU A 637 -8.73 12.88 27.67
C GLU A 637 -8.12 11.70 28.42
N ASP A 638 -7.24 10.97 27.80
CA ASP A 638 -6.82 9.63 28.21
C ASP A 638 -5.38 9.52 28.72
N GLU A 639 -4.82 10.60 29.30
CA GLU A 639 -3.59 10.47 30.07
C GLU A 639 -3.86 9.82 31.45
N ALA A 640 -4.26 8.53 31.44
CA ALA A 640 -4.12 7.76 32.65
C ALA A 640 -2.62 7.63 32.99
N PRO A 641 -2.23 7.73 34.28
CA PRO A 641 -0.85 7.49 34.66
C PRO A 641 -0.44 6.12 34.15
N GLU A 642 0.40 6.08 33.11
CA GLU A 642 0.93 4.86 32.52
C GLU A 642 1.52 3.92 33.59
N ASP A 643 1.89 4.50 34.74
CA ASP A 643 2.61 3.84 35.82
C ASP A 643 1.78 2.89 36.69
N GLN A 644 0.47 2.81 36.54
CA GLN A 644 -0.39 2.09 37.50
C GLN A 644 -1.08 0.83 36.96
N ASN A 645 -1.10 0.58 35.63
CA ASN A 645 -1.73 -0.61 35.08
C ASN A 645 -0.71 -1.67 34.65
N PRO A 646 -0.51 -2.78 35.39
CA PRO A 646 0.42 -3.83 35.01
C PRO A 646 -0.04 -4.65 33.78
N ASP A 647 -1.31 -4.55 33.38
CA ASP A 647 -1.92 -5.21 32.21
C ASP A 647 -2.01 -4.26 30.99
N TYR A 648 -1.33 -3.09 31.06
CA TYR A 648 -1.32 -2.09 30.00
C TYR A 648 -0.73 -2.66 28.72
N PHE A 649 -1.50 -2.57 27.64
CA PHE A 649 -1.19 -3.31 26.40
C PHE A 649 -0.97 -2.41 25.20
N ALA A 650 -2.03 -1.94 24.54
CA ALA A 650 -1.97 -1.19 23.31
C ALA A 650 -2.63 0.17 23.48
N ASP A 651 -1.94 1.24 23.03
CA ASP A 651 -2.42 2.61 23.24
C ASP A 651 -1.72 3.60 22.29
N ASN A 652 -1.94 3.46 21.00
CA ASN A 652 -1.50 4.48 20.07
C ASN A 652 -2.59 5.52 19.84
N ASP A 653 -3.86 5.09 19.74
CA ASP A 653 -4.98 5.98 19.50
C ASP A 653 -5.41 6.66 20.79
N LEU A 654 -5.31 7.97 20.81
CA LEU A 654 -5.66 8.83 21.93
C LEU A 654 -6.97 9.56 21.65
N ARG A 655 -7.78 9.72 22.69
CA ARG A 655 -9.00 10.53 22.63
C ARG A 655 -8.73 11.97 23.01
N PHE A 656 -9.46 12.88 22.38
CA PHE A 656 -9.42 14.30 22.70
C PHE A 656 -10.83 14.89 22.86
N SER A 657 -10.95 15.93 23.65
CA SER A 657 -12.22 16.55 23.97
C SER A 657 -12.90 17.11 22.70
N GLY A 658 -14.16 16.73 22.51
CA GLY A 658 -14.96 17.12 21.36
C GLY A 658 -14.84 16.20 20.14
N GLU A 659 -14.01 15.17 20.18
CA GLU A 659 -13.80 14.24 19.06
C GLU A 659 -15.09 13.60 18.54
N SER A 660 -15.98 13.19 19.45
CA SER A 660 -17.24 12.53 19.11
C SER A 660 -18.23 13.47 18.36
N SER A 661 -18.05 14.79 18.47
CA SER A 661 -18.90 15.74 17.73
C SER A 661 -18.75 15.64 16.22
N PHE A 662 -17.60 15.11 15.75
CA PHE A 662 -17.31 14.91 14.34
C PHE A 662 -17.93 13.64 13.75
N ASP A 663 -18.39 12.69 14.56
CA ASP A 663 -18.97 11.43 14.08
C ASP A 663 -20.19 11.63 13.18
N ARG A 664 -20.95 12.73 13.42
CA ARG A 664 -22.10 13.12 12.60
C ARG A 664 -21.76 13.40 11.13
N PHE A 665 -20.50 13.71 10.81
CA PHE A 665 -20.05 14.03 9.45
C PHE A 665 -19.70 12.79 8.63
N SER A 666 -19.34 11.66 9.23
CA SER A 666 -18.89 10.46 8.52
C SER A 666 -19.83 10.02 7.42
N GLY A 667 -21.06 9.64 7.77
CA GLY A 667 -22.03 9.11 6.81
C GLY A 667 -22.36 10.09 5.67
N PRO A 668 -22.64 11.39 5.95
CA PRO A 668 -22.87 12.39 4.91
C PRO A 668 -21.66 12.58 3.98
N LEU A 669 -20.44 12.66 4.50
CA LEU A 669 -19.23 12.81 3.69
C LEU A 669 -18.98 11.58 2.80
N ASP A 670 -19.18 10.38 3.32
CA ASP A 670 -19.08 9.14 2.54
C ASP A 670 -20.13 9.07 1.44
N THR A 671 -21.36 9.53 1.73
CA THR A 671 -22.43 9.62 0.74
C THR A 671 -22.11 10.59 -0.39
N LEU A 672 -21.58 11.79 -0.05
CA LEU A 672 -21.14 12.76 -1.05
C LEU A 672 -20.02 12.19 -1.93
N LEU A 673 -19.02 11.58 -1.29
CA LEU A 673 -17.89 11.02 -2.01
C LEU A 673 -18.31 9.91 -2.98
N SER A 674 -19.21 9.02 -2.55
CA SER A 674 -19.76 7.97 -3.41
C SER A 674 -20.49 8.54 -4.63
N ARG A 675 -21.27 9.62 -4.45
CA ARG A 675 -21.94 10.34 -5.55
C ARG A 675 -20.93 10.96 -6.52
N TRP A 676 -19.91 11.63 -6.00
CA TRP A 676 -18.87 12.26 -6.84
C TRP A 676 -18.10 11.23 -7.66
N MET A 677 -17.73 10.09 -7.05
CA MET A 677 -17.10 8.98 -7.76
C MET A 677 -18.02 8.37 -8.84
N ALA A 678 -19.33 8.41 -8.64
CA ALA A 678 -20.32 8.02 -9.65
C ALA A 678 -20.61 9.10 -10.71
N GLY A 679 -19.95 10.28 -10.62
CA GLY A 679 -20.10 11.40 -11.57
C GLY A 679 -21.21 12.40 -11.22
N ASP A 680 -21.94 12.21 -10.12
CA ASP A 680 -22.91 13.20 -9.62
C ASP A 680 -22.21 14.24 -8.75
N THR A 681 -21.68 15.27 -9.39
CA THR A 681 -21.07 16.44 -8.73
C THR A 681 -22.01 17.64 -8.64
N SER A 682 -23.25 17.51 -9.15
CA SER A 682 -24.24 18.59 -9.18
C SER A 682 -24.92 18.84 -7.83
N THR A 683 -24.93 17.84 -6.94
CA THR A 683 -25.55 17.91 -5.62
C THR A 683 -24.79 18.87 -4.71
N PRO A 684 -25.41 19.94 -4.18
CA PRO A 684 -24.77 20.86 -3.25
C PRO A 684 -24.30 20.14 -1.98
N VAL A 685 -23.09 20.44 -1.52
CA VAL A 685 -22.47 19.79 -0.35
C VAL A 685 -23.40 19.83 0.87
N GLY A 686 -24.00 20.98 1.18
CA GLY A 686 -24.87 21.13 2.35
C GLY A 686 -26.15 20.27 2.34
N SER A 687 -26.60 19.80 1.16
CA SER A 687 -27.84 19.03 1.04
C SER A 687 -27.72 17.56 1.53
N ALA A 688 -26.51 17.06 1.69
CA ALA A 688 -26.29 15.70 2.14
C ALA A 688 -26.40 15.52 3.67
N PHE A 689 -26.36 16.63 4.41
CA PHE A 689 -26.33 16.59 5.87
C PHE A 689 -27.74 16.63 6.45
N PRO A 690 -28.11 15.71 7.35
CA PRO A 690 -29.40 15.68 8.03
C PRO A 690 -29.52 16.75 9.15
N PHE A 691 -28.53 17.63 9.26
CA PHE A 691 -28.47 18.75 10.20
C PHE A 691 -27.99 20.01 9.49
N SER A 692 -28.20 21.17 10.13
CA SER A 692 -27.78 22.45 9.55
C SER A 692 -26.25 22.57 9.50
N VAL A 693 -25.72 22.89 8.34
CA VAL A 693 -24.30 23.20 8.10
C VAL A 693 -24.15 24.57 7.46
N PRO A 694 -23.03 25.26 7.67
CA PRO A 694 -22.80 26.54 7.00
C PRO A 694 -22.67 26.38 5.48
N PRO A 695 -22.99 27.36 4.66
CA PRO A 695 -22.71 27.33 3.23
C PRO A 695 -21.20 27.38 2.97
N PRO A 696 -20.70 26.75 1.90
CA PRO A 696 -19.29 26.84 1.52
C PRO A 696 -18.85 28.30 1.31
N LYS A 697 -17.66 28.64 1.79
CA LYS A 697 -17.00 29.93 1.53
C LYS A 697 -16.03 29.88 0.36
N ILE A 698 -15.69 28.67 -0.09
CA ILE A 698 -14.85 28.47 -1.27
C ILE A 698 -15.63 28.88 -2.50
N PRO A 699 -15.12 29.80 -3.35
CA PRO A 699 -15.77 30.16 -4.62
C PRO A 699 -16.01 28.93 -5.50
N PRO A 700 -17.13 28.86 -6.22
CA PRO A 700 -17.55 27.69 -6.98
C PRO A 700 -16.64 27.36 -8.18
N ASP A 701 -15.77 28.28 -8.57
CA ASP A 701 -14.85 28.17 -9.69
C ASP A 701 -13.36 28.11 -9.28
N THR A 702 -13.07 27.91 -8.00
CA THR A 702 -11.70 27.93 -7.46
C THR A 702 -10.78 26.94 -8.19
N VAL A 703 -11.22 25.72 -8.39
CA VAL A 703 -10.42 24.69 -9.08
C VAL A 703 -10.30 25.01 -10.57
N LEU A 704 -11.37 25.49 -11.21
CA LEU A 704 -11.35 25.90 -12.62
C LEU A 704 -10.38 27.07 -12.86
N GLN A 705 -10.34 28.07 -12.00
CA GLN A 705 -9.39 29.18 -12.08
C GLN A 705 -7.93 28.69 -11.96
N LEU A 706 -7.67 27.69 -11.12
CA LEU A 706 -6.35 27.08 -11.00
C LEU A 706 -5.98 26.28 -12.25
N LEU A 707 -6.92 25.58 -12.85
CA LEU A 707 -6.73 24.86 -14.12
C LEU A 707 -6.47 25.82 -15.28
N ASP A 708 -7.19 26.92 -15.37
CA ASP A 708 -6.96 27.96 -16.38
C ASP A 708 -5.57 28.59 -16.24
N ARG A 709 -5.11 28.79 -15.01
CA ARG A 709 -3.75 29.26 -14.73
C ARG A 709 -2.74 28.21 -15.16
N TYR A 710 -2.93 26.97 -14.79
CA TYR A 710 -2.09 25.86 -15.21
C TYR A 710 -1.99 25.75 -16.74
N ALA A 711 -3.10 25.87 -17.46
CA ALA A 711 -3.13 25.82 -18.91
C ALA A 711 -2.31 26.97 -19.53
N ARG A 712 -2.47 28.20 -19.00
CA ARG A 712 -1.67 29.36 -19.46
C ARG A 712 -0.17 29.21 -19.18
N ASP A 713 0.20 28.83 -17.95
CA ASP A 713 1.60 28.61 -17.59
C ASP A 713 2.23 27.55 -18.49
N ARG A 714 1.44 26.52 -18.82
CA ARG A 714 1.88 25.44 -19.72
C ARG A 714 2.10 25.91 -21.17
N GLU A 715 1.27 26.80 -21.69
CA GLU A 715 1.49 27.40 -23.00
C GLU A 715 2.75 28.27 -23.01
N GLU A 716 2.96 29.08 -21.97
CA GLU A 716 4.17 29.90 -21.83
C GLU A 716 5.44 29.03 -21.68
N GLU A 717 5.39 27.92 -20.90
CA GLU A 717 6.52 27.00 -20.77
C GLU A 717 6.84 26.30 -22.08
N ARG A 718 5.84 25.95 -22.88
CA ARG A 718 6.03 25.40 -24.24
C ARG A 718 6.72 26.39 -25.14
N ASP A 719 6.30 27.65 -25.10
CA ASP A 719 6.86 28.72 -25.94
C ASP A 719 8.30 29.07 -25.54
N ARG A 720 8.66 28.97 -24.27
CA ARG A 720 10.02 29.21 -23.77
C ARG A 720 10.94 27.98 -23.90
N GLY A 721 10.44 26.84 -24.36
CA GLY A 721 11.23 25.61 -24.46
C GLY A 721 11.69 25.08 -23.09
N ILE A 722 11.02 25.44 -22.01
CA ILE A 722 11.35 25.00 -20.66
C ILE A 722 10.99 23.52 -20.53
N GLY A 723 11.95 22.72 -20.17
CA GLY A 723 11.81 21.27 -20.04
C GLY A 723 11.59 20.82 -18.59
N LEU A 724 11.44 19.54 -18.47
CA LEU A 724 11.17 18.80 -17.25
C LEU A 724 12.32 18.81 -16.25
N TRP A 725 12.01 19.02 -14.99
CA TRP A 725 12.93 18.82 -13.87
C TRP A 725 12.84 17.38 -13.35
N VAL A 726 13.95 16.65 -13.40
CA VAL A 726 14.07 15.33 -12.76
C VAL A 726 15.13 15.41 -11.66
N PRO A 727 14.81 15.09 -10.40
CA PRO A 727 15.80 15.12 -9.33
C PRO A 727 16.98 14.19 -9.60
N LYS A 728 18.19 14.65 -9.32
CA LYS A 728 19.40 13.82 -9.45
C LYS A 728 19.40 12.67 -8.44
N ILE A 729 19.55 11.45 -8.93
CA ILE A 729 20.12 10.38 -8.13
C ILE A 729 21.64 10.58 -8.16
N ARG A 730 22.28 10.77 -7.00
CA ARG A 730 23.74 10.97 -6.91
C ARG A 730 24.48 9.88 -7.68
N ALA A 731 25.09 10.25 -8.80
CA ALA A 731 26.24 9.59 -9.37
C ALA A 731 26.87 10.53 -10.42
N GLU A 732 28.09 10.95 -10.11
CA GLU A 732 29.09 11.61 -10.96
C GLU A 732 28.97 13.09 -11.29
N ALA A 733 30.04 13.82 -11.09
CA ALA A 733 30.19 15.26 -11.23
C ALA A 733 30.06 15.73 -12.68
N PRO A 734 29.49 16.94 -12.95
CA PRO A 734 29.33 17.45 -14.30
C PRO A 734 30.59 18.11 -14.83
N GLU A 735 30.88 17.89 -16.09
CA GLU A 735 31.80 18.75 -16.87
C GLU A 735 31.16 20.12 -17.13
N LYS A 736 31.96 21.19 -16.97
CA LYS A 736 31.53 22.58 -17.17
C LYS A 736 31.28 22.87 -18.64
N GLY A 737 30.07 23.28 -19.00
CA GLY A 737 29.68 23.77 -20.35
C GLY A 737 28.99 25.14 -20.32
N ASP A 738 28.98 25.84 -21.46
CA ASP A 738 28.48 27.20 -21.68
C ASP A 738 26.98 27.39 -21.39
N PRO A 739 26.55 28.44 -20.68
CA PRO A 739 25.15 28.64 -20.24
C PRO A 739 24.17 29.08 -21.34
N THR A 740 24.60 29.31 -22.57
CA THR A 740 23.77 29.78 -23.71
C THR A 740 23.18 28.67 -24.58
N GLU A 741 23.70 27.45 -24.52
CA GLU A 741 23.08 26.26 -25.10
C GLU A 741 22.46 25.47 -23.96
N GLY A 742 21.14 25.32 -23.93
CA GLY A 742 20.39 24.62 -22.91
C GLY A 742 21.21 23.55 -22.18
N SER A 743 21.12 23.47 -20.86
CA SER A 743 22.03 22.68 -20.00
C SER A 743 22.48 21.39 -20.69
N PRO A 744 23.78 21.06 -20.74
CA PRO A 744 24.27 19.83 -21.39
C PRO A 744 23.69 18.55 -20.78
N THR A 745 22.96 18.67 -19.68
CA THR A 745 22.24 17.57 -18.99
C THR A 745 20.81 17.36 -19.49
N ASP A 746 20.26 18.29 -20.33
CA ASP A 746 18.93 18.11 -20.90
C ASP A 746 18.92 16.96 -21.91
N LYS A 747 18.03 16.00 -21.72
CA LYS A 747 17.86 14.88 -22.64
C LYS A 747 16.45 14.90 -23.24
N LEU A 748 16.38 14.57 -24.54
CA LEU A 748 15.13 14.35 -25.21
C LEU A 748 14.80 12.86 -25.22
N VAL A 749 13.59 12.50 -24.81
CA VAL A 749 13.09 11.12 -24.83
C VAL A 749 11.82 11.07 -25.67
N PHE A 750 11.81 10.18 -26.67
CA PHE A 750 10.65 9.94 -27.50
C PHE A 750 9.80 8.82 -26.91
N LEU A 751 8.55 9.12 -26.62
CA LEU A 751 7.59 8.18 -25.99
C LEU A 751 6.55 7.63 -26.97
N GLY A 752 6.52 8.10 -28.21
CA GLY A 752 5.59 7.60 -29.23
C GLY A 752 5.86 6.15 -29.63
N SER A 753 4.92 5.55 -30.38
CA SER A 753 5.16 4.24 -30.99
C SER A 753 6.32 4.30 -31.98
N GLN A 754 6.85 3.14 -32.36
CA GLN A 754 7.95 3.10 -33.33
C GLN A 754 7.55 3.85 -34.62
N PRO A 755 8.33 4.86 -35.06
CA PRO A 755 8.00 5.63 -36.25
C PRO A 755 8.10 4.80 -37.52
N MET A 756 7.13 5.01 -38.43
CA MET A 756 7.08 4.35 -39.74
C MET A 756 7.17 5.38 -40.85
N VAL A 757 7.94 5.07 -41.87
CA VAL A 757 8.03 5.90 -43.10
C VAL A 757 6.95 5.45 -44.06
N ASP A 758 6.05 6.39 -44.43
CA ASP A 758 5.05 6.22 -45.47
C ASP A 758 5.44 7.11 -46.67
N GLY A 759 5.67 6.52 -47.77
CA GLY A 759 5.99 7.26 -48.99
C GLY A 759 6.40 6.36 -50.11
N GLY A 760 5.52 6.24 -51.07
CA GLY A 760 5.69 5.95 -52.47
C GLY A 760 6.75 4.97 -52.90
N SER A 761 6.47 3.71 -52.89
CA SER A 761 6.91 2.78 -53.89
C SER A 761 5.72 2.04 -54.45
N THR A 762 4.93 2.66 -55.31
CA THR A 762 4.20 1.96 -56.34
C THR A 762 5.11 1.83 -57.56
N ARG A 763 5.40 0.60 -57.91
CA ARG A 763 6.15 0.26 -59.12
C ARG A 763 5.63 1.08 -60.32
N GLY A 764 6.47 1.97 -60.79
CA GLY A 764 6.38 2.55 -62.14
C GLY A 764 5.33 3.65 -62.32
N LYS A 765 5.58 4.86 -61.84
CA LYS A 765 5.32 6.15 -62.50
C LYS A 765 5.84 7.27 -61.61
N THR A 766 6.72 8.09 -62.12
CA THR A 766 7.18 9.34 -61.54
C THR A 766 6.06 10.36 -61.41
N GLN A 767 5.44 10.41 -60.24
CA GLN A 767 4.78 11.62 -59.77
C GLN A 767 5.07 11.73 -58.24
N GLY A 768 5.63 12.89 -57.83
CA GLY A 768 6.08 13.14 -56.49
C GLY A 768 4.97 12.91 -55.44
N GLY A 769 4.97 11.75 -54.87
CA GLY A 769 4.13 11.43 -53.70
C GLY A 769 4.75 12.02 -52.44
N ASP A 770 3.94 12.66 -51.65
CA ASP A 770 4.37 13.22 -50.36
C ASP A 770 4.92 12.11 -49.46
N THR A 771 6.06 12.35 -48.82
CA THR A 771 6.66 11.44 -47.85
C THR A 771 6.27 11.87 -46.47
N TYR A 772 5.78 10.92 -45.69
CA TYR A 772 5.39 11.15 -44.29
C TYR A 772 6.14 10.22 -43.36
N LEU A 773 6.52 10.74 -42.18
CA LEU A 773 6.85 9.93 -41.01
C LEU A 773 5.64 9.91 -40.10
N ARG A 774 5.19 8.75 -39.72
CA ARG A 774 4.04 8.60 -38.84
C ARG A 774 4.32 7.69 -37.67
N TRP A 775 3.61 7.92 -36.57
CA TRP A 775 3.63 7.13 -35.34
C TRP A 775 2.34 7.36 -34.55
N TRP A 776 2.13 6.58 -33.52
CA TRP A 776 0.97 6.73 -32.64
C TRP A 776 1.42 7.30 -31.30
N TRP A 777 0.69 8.25 -30.79
CA TRP A 777 0.84 8.83 -29.47
C TRP A 777 -0.54 9.05 -28.85
N ARG A 778 -0.82 8.44 -27.69
CA ARG A 778 -2.11 8.55 -26.96
C ARG A 778 -3.33 8.23 -27.84
N LEU A 779 -3.28 7.13 -28.58
CA LEU A 779 -4.33 6.69 -29.52
C LEU A 779 -4.54 7.61 -30.73
N GLU A 780 -3.78 8.68 -30.88
CA GLU A 780 -3.81 9.56 -32.05
C GLU A 780 -2.69 9.22 -33.02
N GLU A 781 -3.01 9.21 -34.30
CA GLU A 781 -1.99 9.12 -35.35
C GLU A 781 -1.29 10.46 -35.49
N CYS A 782 -0.01 10.47 -35.23
CA CYS A 782 0.89 11.62 -35.46
C CYS A 782 1.61 11.45 -36.77
N ARG A 783 1.65 12.48 -37.60
CA ARG A 783 2.41 12.48 -38.86
C ARG A 783 3.13 13.78 -39.11
N ILE A 784 4.28 13.70 -39.78
CA ILE A 784 5.05 14.84 -40.27
C ILE A 784 5.33 14.64 -41.76
N LYS A 785 5.02 15.65 -42.56
CA LYS A 785 5.36 15.67 -43.99
C LYS A 785 6.81 16.07 -44.16
N LEU A 786 7.57 15.32 -44.94
CA LEU A 786 8.97 15.53 -45.22
C LEU A 786 9.22 15.65 -46.74
N SER A 787 10.27 16.33 -47.10
CA SER A 787 10.56 16.65 -48.52
C SER A 787 11.12 15.43 -49.26
N THR A 788 11.81 14.55 -48.55
CA THR A 788 12.45 13.36 -49.17
C THR A 788 12.28 12.11 -48.30
N PRO A 789 12.29 10.91 -48.93
CA PRO A 789 12.31 9.64 -48.18
C PRO A 789 13.54 9.52 -47.25
N GLN A 790 14.70 10.08 -47.66
CA GLN A 790 15.88 10.02 -46.83
C GLN A 790 15.71 10.83 -45.55
N GLN A 791 15.16 12.04 -45.62
CA GLN A 791 14.82 12.84 -44.44
C GLN A 791 13.87 12.09 -43.49
N ALA A 792 12.90 11.34 -44.03
CA ALA A 792 12.01 10.55 -43.22
C ALA A 792 12.73 9.39 -42.53
N GLN A 793 13.67 8.75 -43.20
CA GLN A 793 14.47 7.68 -42.62
C GLN A 793 15.42 8.19 -41.53
N ASP A 794 16.13 9.28 -41.79
CA ASP A 794 17.06 9.90 -40.84
C ASP A 794 16.34 10.40 -39.60
N LEU A 795 15.15 11.00 -39.74
CA LEU A 795 14.32 11.43 -38.62
C LEU A 795 13.78 10.23 -37.85
N ARG A 796 13.38 9.18 -38.53
CA ARG A 796 12.97 7.91 -37.90
C ARG A 796 14.09 7.37 -37.01
N GLU A 797 15.32 7.34 -37.49
CA GLU A 797 16.49 6.87 -36.75
C GLU A 797 16.77 7.75 -35.52
N LEU A 798 16.66 9.07 -35.66
CA LEU A 798 16.84 10.03 -34.59
C LEU A 798 15.76 9.81 -33.48
N LEU A 799 14.48 9.60 -33.84
CA LEU A 799 13.42 9.34 -32.89
C LEU A 799 13.57 7.96 -32.23
N ILE A 800 14.06 6.97 -32.96
CA ILE A 800 14.38 5.64 -32.39
C ILE A 800 15.54 5.76 -31.40
N ALA A 801 16.57 6.52 -31.71
CA ALA A 801 17.68 6.79 -30.78
C ALA A 801 17.18 7.51 -29.52
N ALA A 802 16.29 8.49 -29.68
CA ALA A 802 15.65 9.18 -28.55
C ALA A 802 14.69 8.28 -27.73
N SER A 803 14.24 7.14 -28.28
CA SER A 803 13.44 6.15 -27.55
C SER A 803 14.26 5.29 -26.58
N GLY A 804 15.58 5.33 -26.70
CA GLY A 804 16.48 4.59 -25.81
C GLY A 804 16.41 5.06 -24.35
N LEU A 805 16.97 4.27 -23.46
CA LEU A 805 16.98 4.51 -22.00
C LEU A 805 17.58 5.86 -21.64
N ASN A 806 18.66 6.26 -22.32
CA ASN A 806 19.38 7.48 -22.04
C ASN A 806 18.85 8.70 -22.81
N GLY A 807 17.91 8.52 -23.74
CA GLY A 807 17.48 9.58 -24.64
C GLY A 807 18.65 10.12 -25.50
N VAL A 808 18.47 11.30 -26.09
CA VAL A 808 19.50 12.04 -26.85
C VAL A 808 19.69 13.41 -26.20
N ALA A 809 20.91 13.90 -26.09
CA ALA A 809 21.18 15.23 -25.57
C ALA A 809 20.44 16.29 -26.42
N ARG A 810 19.81 17.28 -25.79
CA ARG A 810 18.94 18.26 -26.46
C ARG A 810 19.66 18.98 -27.59
N GLY A 811 20.86 19.44 -27.33
CA GLY A 811 21.66 20.13 -28.36
C GLY A 811 22.07 19.22 -29.53
N GLU A 812 22.35 17.94 -29.24
CA GLU A 812 22.64 16.95 -30.28
C GLU A 812 21.41 16.66 -31.14
N PHE A 813 20.26 16.45 -30.51
CA PHE A 813 18.99 16.25 -31.19
C PHE A 813 18.65 17.45 -32.09
N GLN A 814 18.79 18.66 -31.58
CA GLN A 814 18.51 19.88 -32.33
C GLN A 814 19.44 20.04 -33.53
N ARG A 815 20.75 19.77 -33.38
CA ARG A 815 21.70 19.79 -34.49
C ARG A 815 21.34 18.73 -35.55
N ALA A 816 21.12 17.49 -35.14
CA ALA A 816 20.74 16.42 -36.06
C ALA A 816 19.42 16.72 -36.78
N TRP A 817 18.44 17.24 -36.07
CA TRP A 817 17.16 17.65 -36.63
C TRP A 817 17.33 18.77 -37.66
N THR A 818 18.09 19.82 -37.36
CA THR A 818 18.35 20.93 -38.28
C THR A 818 19.07 20.42 -39.53
N GLN A 819 20.06 19.58 -39.40
CA GLN A 819 20.77 18.95 -40.48
C GLN A 819 19.88 18.10 -41.39
N ILE A 820 18.98 17.29 -40.80
CA ILE A 820 18.02 16.48 -41.54
C ILE A 820 17.09 17.36 -42.39
N LEU A 821 16.61 18.47 -41.82
CA LEU A 821 15.66 19.35 -42.51
C LEU A 821 16.31 20.28 -43.54
N SER A 822 17.58 20.70 -43.33
CA SER A 822 18.27 21.62 -44.24
C SER A 822 18.81 20.96 -45.54
N GLY A 823 18.90 19.63 -45.57
CA GLY A 823 19.54 18.94 -46.70
C GLY A 823 21.02 19.28 -46.80
N SER A 824 21.92 18.37 -47.10
CA SER A 824 23.33 18.64 -47.29
C SER A 824 23.50 19.68 -48.41
N ASP A 825 24.11 20.84 -48.12
CA ASP A 825 24.55 21.92 -49.01
C ASP A 825 23.56 23.08 -49.23
N GLY A 826 23.41 23.97 -48.21
CA GLY A 826 22.85 25.29 -48.42
C GLY A 826 22.71 26.13 -47.13
N PRO A 827 23.00 27.45 -47.16
CA PRO A 827 22.87 28.30 -45.99
C PRO A 827 21.40 28.41 -45.57
N ALA A 828 21.16 28.45 -44.28
CA ALA A 828 19.84 28.55 -43.63
C ALA A 828 19.10 29.83 -44.07
N GLY A 829 18.38 29.74 -45.14
CA GLY A 829 17.52 30.79 -45.65
C GLY A 829 16.33 30.17 -46.38
N ASP A 830 15.13 30.48 -45.91
CA ASP A 830 13.83 30.19 -46.53
C ASP A 830 13.29 28.76 -46.51
N LEU A 831 13.03 28.22 -45.34
CA LEU A 831 12.08 27.12 -45.17
C LEU A 831 10.88 27.50 -44.27
N ALA A 832 10.20 28.58 -44.64
CA ALA A 832 8.79 28.77 -44.31
C ALA A 832 7.94 28.29 -45.51
N PRO A 833 6.90 27.47 -45.32
CA PRO A 833 5.98 27.20 -46.42
C PRO A 833 5.35 28.52 -46.86
N ARG A 834 5.54 28.88 -48.14
CA ARG A 834 4.95 30.07 -48.74
C ARG A 834 3.40 29.95 -48.64
N GLY A 835 2.80 30.76 -47.75
CA GLY A 835 1.36 30.87 -47.69
C GLY A 835 0.71 30.95 -46.32
N THR A 836 1.44 30.73 -45.26
CA THR A 836 0.93 31.01 -43.90
C THR A 836 2.00 31.74 -43.11
N THR A 837 1.73 32.98 -42.74
CA THR A 837 2.54 33.74 -41.77
C THR A 837 2.67 32.86 -40.51
N PRO A 838 3.89 32.51 -40.08
CA PRO A 838 4.05 31.75 -38.87
C PRO A 838 3.56 32.62 -37.71
N ALA A 839 2.54 32.20 -37.04
CA ALA A 839 2.17 32.73 -35.73
C ALA A 839 3.45 32.65 -34.88
N LYS A 840 3.86 33.75 -34.30
CA LYS A 840 5.09 33.94 -33.53
C LYS A 840 5.21 32.77 -32.55
N GLY A 841 6.32 32.01 -32.58
CA GLY A 841 6.87 31.34 -31.43
C GLY A 841 6.73 29.81 -31.31
N HIS A 842 6.24 29.10 -32.33
CA HIS A 842 6.25 27.63 -32.22
C HIS A 842 7.56 27.04 -32.71
N THR A 843 8.50 26.81 -31.79
CA THR A 843 9.71 26.04 -32.09
C THR A 843 9.32 24.60 -32.41
N LEU A 844 10.16 23.92 -33.19
CA LEU A 844 9.96 22.52 -33.55
C LEU A 844 9.79 21.61 -32.30
N ASP A 845 10.52 21.91 -31.23
CA ASP A 845 10.39 21.25 -29.93
C ASP A 845 8.93 21.25 -29.46
N ALA A 846 8.22 22.38 -29.58
CA ALA A 846 6.83 22.49 -29.14
C ALA A 846 5.89 21.60 -29.97
N GLN A 847 6.16 21.46 -31.29
CA GLN A 847 5.35 20.57 -32.14
C GLN A 847 5.59 19.09 -31.82
N LEU A 848 6.83 18.68 -31.63
CA LEU A 848 7.18 17.30 -31.31
C LEU A 848 6.77 16.92 -29.87
N ARG A 849 6.82 17.88 -28.96
CA ARG A 849 6.35 17.65 -27.57
C ARG A 849 4.87 17.29 -27.50
N ARG A 850 4.05 17.87 -28.36
CA ARG A 850 2.63 17.46 -28.50
C ARG A 850 2.46 16.07 -29.10
N LYS A 851 3.50 15.51 -29.70
CA LYS A 851 3.51 14.26 -30.47
C LYS A 851 4.39 13.16 -29.84
N GLY A 852 4.73 13.28 -28.56
CA GLY A 852 5.41 12.23 -27.80
C GLY A 852 6.91 12.46 -27.55
N LEU A 853 7.48 13.61 -27.90
CA LEU A 853 8.84 13.97 -27.51
C LEU A 853 8.81 14.72 -26.19
N VAL A 854 9.51 14.25 -25.19
CA VAL A 854 9.62 14.86 -23.86
C VAL A 854 11.04 15.27 -23.56
N ILE A 855 11.20 16.33 -22.77
CA ILE A 855 12.49 16.86 -22.34
C ILE A 855 12.71 16.46 -20.90
N LEU A 856 13.80 15.77 -20.62
CA LEU A 856 14.24 15.44 -19.27
C LEU A 856 15.37 16.39 -18.86
N ARG A 857 15.13 17.20 -17.84
CA ARG A 857 16.17 18.00 -17.17
C ARG A 857 16.61 17.32 -15.89
N ARG A 858 17.92 17.25 -15.67
CA ARG A 858 18.46 16.84 -14.37
C ARG A 858 18.67 18.08 -13.51
N MET A 859 18.08 18.09 -12.32
CA MET A 859 18.32 19.17 -11.35
C MET A 859 19.79 19.17 -10.92
N GLU A 860 20.40 20.35 -10.89
CA GLU A 860 21.59 20.61 -10.08
C GLU A 860 21.09 20.88 -8.64
N GLU A 861 21.74 20.28 -7.63
CA GLU A 861 21.47 20.54 -6.21
C GLU A 861 21.76 21.98 -5.81
#